data_8883205635be8f3f92350c36c403e94c
#
_entry.id   8883205635be8f3f92350c36c403e94c
#
_cell.length_a   1.000
_cell.length_b   1.000
_cell.length_c   1.000
_cell.angle_alpha   90.00
_cell.angle_beta   90.00
_cell.angle_gamma   90.00
#
_symmetry.space_group_name_H-M   'P 1'
#
loop_
_entity.id
_entity.type
_entity.pdbx_description
1 polymer ?
#
loop_
_entity_poly.entity_id
_entity_poly.type
_entity_poly.pdbx_seq_one_letter_code
_entity_poly.pdbx_strand_id
1 'polypeptide(L)'
;MSNNRNKLFLLSIASLPLFGGDLFGMTGTPLMPAPQAVITKATVTKKDAGMRLGPSETYTNIGKYRIPVSQIQEDTPMAHTMCQAIRLPASLLNKYVGCKIDSIEVVLGARTGTGLAATDVAVEGVKRGNGLTAFVCKDLEKVIEGDVLTSVSTQDYASGYNKFKFNNSVTIEKDQDLYLGYYINLNPGENLDAIAFDDPLVMGYSGEKGNSFLAVDFYWQSNSGYPMAVNGQTYYMNAAIRGIASGDKFPDGDVGLISLSSGNDYYVECNSPATYQAKLRNYSPETVKSMEFSVSVNGKESDNVVLTDLNVPSHEITTIDVPGVKINQEGNLDVKLTVKKVNGVDDSDVADNEMTSSSFAYREGGQILRRNVLLEQFTSEGYKDADFVNESYKGFLADQSNVIWVKHHVKTSLGFVDQFVTDFEKKYVSLYGGATTFFPAACFDRMKFLGMQDQGPAYFVESNVAFETMLGNVNLIPSFAELNVRPKHNEADNTITAKVNVNTQANVMPGQTDLRLTTWLVEDGIVSTEQKGVSGEYIQDGVIRAVLSEDVWGDKVDISNYSASKEYSIAVDPKWNLANMRVVSFLSNYDPSNKVYQLYNSRESKVQVSNGISSAVLNPGSMVTVTDGNVEAINGNTLVGVHDLSGRSFTGKNLPKGMYIVTVSDGKQKSAVKVVVK
;
A
#
# COMPACT_ATOMS: atom_id res chain seq x y z
N MET A 1 9.56 6.59 -53.08
CA MET A 1 10.49 6.37 -51.94
C MET A 1 10.01 6.98 -50.61
N SER A 2 8.78 7.51 -50.53
CA SER A 2 8.27 8.17 -49.32
C SER A 2 7.50 7.25 -48.33
N ASN A 3 7.05 6.09 -48.80
CA ASN A 3 6.18 5.22 -48.00
C ASN A 3 6.88 4.33 -46.94
N ASN A 4 8.22 4.19 -47.00
CA ASN A 4 8.90 3.28 -46.07
C ASN A 4 9.38 3.96 -44.76
N ARG A 5 9.49 5.31 -44.73
CA ARG A 5 9.92 6.02 -43.51
C ARG A 5 8.78 6.12 -42.49
N ASN A 6 7.53 6.30 -42.95
CA ASN A 6 6.38 6.43 -42.06
C ASN A 6 5.97 5.10 -41.40
N LYS A 7 6.21 3.95 -42.06
CA LYS A 7 5.99 2.63 -41.46
C LYS A 7 6.96 2.32 -40.31
N LEU A 8 8.19 2.81 -40.39
CA LEU A 8 9.18 2.62 -39.32
C LEU A 8 8.81 3.41 -38.06
N PHE A 9 8.23 4.60 -38.24
CA PHE A 9 7.79 5.48 -37.16
C PHE A 9 6.61 4.91 -36.37
N LEU A 10 5.63 4.33 -37.07
CA LEU A 10 4.47 3.67 -36.47
C LEU A 10 4.85 2.36 -35.74
N LEU A 11 5.82 1.61 -36.22
CA LEU A 11 6.33 0.41 -35.56
C LEU A 11 7.06 0.76 -34.22
N SER A 12 7.70 1.92 -34.11
CA SER A 12 8.39 2.33 -32.89
C SER A 12 7.41 2.72 -31.77
N ILE A 13 6.19 3.19 -32.13
CA ILE A 13 5.14 3.48 -31.14
C ILE A 13 4.48 2.17 -30.66
N ALA A 14 4.35 1.18 -31.53
CA ALA A 14 3.74 -0.11 -31.19
C ALA A 14 4.67 -1.08 -30.44
N SER A 15 5.97 -0.85 -30.47
CA SER A 15 7.00 -1.71 -29.85
C SER A 15 7.63 -1.13 -28.58
N LEU A 16 7.07 -0.05 -28.02
CA LEU A 16 7.52 0.44 -26.72
C LEU A 16 7.18 -0.61 -25.67
N PRO A 17 8.18 -1.22 -25.02
CA PRO A 17 7.93 -2.05 -23.86
C PRO A 17 7.30 -1.14 -22.80
N LEU A 18 6.18 -1.57 -22.27
CA LEU A 18 5.63 -1.05 -21.01
C LEU A 18 6.64 -1.37 -19.91
N PHE A 19 7.70 -0.57 -19.83
CA PHE A 19 8.53 -0.58 -18.66
C PHE A 19 7.73 0.04 -17.52
N GLY A 20 7.35 -0.81 -16.57
CA GLY A 20 7.10 -0.39 -15.21
C GLY A 20 8.36 0.25 -14.64
N GLY A 21 8.68 1.44 -15.10
CA GLY A 21 9.70 2.32 -14.58
C GLY A 21 9.00 3.43 -13.82
N ASP A 22 9.23 3.45 -12.51
CA ASP A 22 9.04 4.55 -11.61
C ASP A 22 7.62 4.95 -11.18
N LEU A 23 6.98 4.02 -10.46
CA LEU A 23 5.90 4.38 -9.50
C LEU A 23 6.45 5.11 -8.25
N PHE A 24 7.74 5.40 -8.18
CA PHE A 24 8.42 5.93 -6.99
C PHE A 24 8.60 7.45 -6.95
N GLY A 25 8.07 8.18 -7.93
CA GLY A 25 8.17 9.65 -8.01
C GLY A 25 6.99 10.43 -7.41
N MET A 26 6.21 9.86 -6.48
CA MET A 26 5.02 10.54 -5.95
C MET A 26 5.29 11.20 -4.59
N THR A 27 5.68 12.46 -4.61
CA THR A 27 5.45 13.37 -3.49
C THR A 27 3.99 13.85 -3.55
N GLY A 28 3.09 13.22 -2.80
CA GLY A 28 1.71 13.70 -2.70
C GLY A 28 0.76 12.60 -2.26
N THR A 29 0.40 12.61 -1.00
CA THR A 29 -0.46 11.67 -0.26
C THR A 29 -0.01 10.21 -0.35
N PRO A 30 0.38 9.59 0.77
CA PRO A 30 0.71 8.17 0.78
C PRO A 30 -0.56 7.42 0.36
N LEU A 31 -0.48 6.71 -0.76
CA LEU A 31 -1.41 5.63 -1.02
C LEU A 31 -1.24 4.67 0.14
N MET A 32 -2.20 4.66 1.06
CA MET A 32 -2.27 3.62 2.08
C MET A 32 -2.16 2.30 1.34
N PRO A 33 -1.15 1.46 1.62
CA PRO A 33 -1.14 0.13 1.05
C PRO A 33 -2.41 -0.54 1.57
N ALA A 34 -3.37 -0.79 0.67
CA ALA A 34 -4.46 -1.70 1.02
C ALA A 34 -3.81 -2.99 1.50
N PRO A 35 -4.23 -3.54 2.64
CA PRO A 35 -3.75 -4.84 3.10
C PRO A 35 -3.90 -5.82 1.93
N GLN A 36 -2.85 -6.54 1.58
CA GLN A 36 -2.81 -7.35 0.35
C GLN A 36 -3.87 -8.46 0.28
N ALA A 37 -4.46 -8.83 1.40
CA ALA A 37 -5.58 -9.75 1.46
C ALA A 37 -6.86 -9.19 0.80
N VAL A 38 -6.93 -7.91 0.51
CA VAL A 38 -8.12 -7.25 -0.05
C VAL A 38 -7.99 -7.00 -1.56
N ILE A 39 -6.83 -7.26 -2.16
CA ILE A 39 -6.74 -7.35 -3.62
C ILE A 39 -7.23 -8.74 -4.10
N THR A 40 -8.21 -9.30 -3.45
CA THR A 40 -9.07 -10.28 -4.05
C THR A 40 -10.04 -9.50 -4.92
N LYS A 41 -9.67 -9.36 -6.20
CA LYS A 41 -10.58 -8.89 -7.24
C LYS A 41 -11.38 -7.64 -6.76
N ALA A 42 -10.77 -6.44 -6.87
CA ALA A 42 -11.61 -5.39 -7.41
C ALA A 42 -12.10 -5.99 -8.73
N THR A 43 -13.19 -6.66 -8.69
CA THR A 43 -13.99 -6.89 -9.86
C THR A 43 -14.37 -5.47 -10.23
N VAL A 44 -13.57 -4.86 -11.11
CA VAL A 44 -14.11 -3.87 -12.01
C VAL A 44 -15.21 -4.67 -12.66
N THR A 45 -16.39 -4.58 -12.08
CA THR A 45 -17.58 -5.03 -12.76
C THR A 45 -17.45 -4.33 -14.08
N LYS A 46 -17.43 -5.09 -15.17
CA LYS A 46 -17.56 -4.62 -16.52
C LYS A 46 -18.95 -3.98 -16.57
N LYS A 47 -19.06 -2.84 -15.88
CA LYS A 47 -20.18 -1.96 -16.07
C LYS A 47 -19.92 -1.37 -17.44
N ASP A 48 -20.92 -1.34 -18.26
CA ASP A 48 -21.05 -0.43 -19.37
C ASP A 48 -21.06 1.02 -18.83
N ALA A 49 -20.04 1.37 -18.05
CA ALA A 49 -19.63 2.73 -17.78
C ALA A 49 -19.02 3.27 -19.08
N GLY A 50 -19.57 2.79 -20.17
CA GLY A 50 -19.33 3.25 -21.50
C GLY A 50 -19.41 4.76 -21.48
N MET A 51 -18.59 5.36 -22.27
CA MET A 51 -18.54 6.77 -22.57
C MET A 51 -19.91 7.43 -22.51
N ARG A 52 -20.32 7.85 -21.30
CA ARG A 52 -21.50 8.71 -21.16
C ARG A 52 -21.14 10.09 -21.66
N LEU A 53 -22.06 10.71 -22.38
CA LEU A 53 -21.92 12.09 -22.83
C LEU A 53 -21.99 13.00 -21.61
N GLY A 54 -20.92 13.72 -21.31
CA GLY A 54 -20.88 14.66 -20.21
C GLY A 54 -19.46 14.99 -19.78
N PRO A 55 -19.25 16.15 -19.12
CA PRO A 55 -17.93 16.56 -18.66
C PRO A 55 -17.35 15.60 -17.63
N SER A 56 -16.04 15.40 -17.66
CA SER A 56 -15.30 14.60 -16.70
C SER A 56 -14.25 15.46 -16.02
N GLU A 57 -14.24 15.49 -14.70
CA GLU A 57 -13.27 16.26 -13.91
C GLU A 57 -12.01 15.50 -13.52
N THR A 58 -11.73 14.38 -14.13
CA THR A 58 -10.69 13.48 -13.65
C THR A 58 -9.27 13.80 -14.10
N TYR A 59 -8.99 15.07 -14.34
CA TYR A 59 -7.69 15.49 -14.87
C TYR A 59 -6.58 15.71 -13.85
N THR A 60 -6.86 15.61 -12.59
CA THR A 60 -5.84 15.71 -11.54
C THR A 60 -4.72 14.69 -11.71
N ASN A 61 -4.91 13.71 -12.61
CA ASN A 61 -3.95 12.66 -12.90
C ASN A 61 -3.33 12.71 -14.31
N ILE A 62 -3.58 13.75 -15.09
CA ILE A 62 -2.99 13.90 -16.44
C ILE A 62 -1.47 13.73 -16.42
N GLY A 63 -0.81 14.19 -15.36
CA GLY A 63 0.63 14.07 -15.21
C GLY A 63 1.17 12.69 -14.95
N LYS A 64 0.34 11.74 -14.51
CA LYS A 64 0.78 10.41 -14.08
C LYS A 64 0.88 9.41 -15.22
N TYR A 65 0.08 9.57 -16.28
CA TYR A 65 -0.06 8.59 -17.35
C TYR A 65 0.22 9.19 -18.73
N ARG A 66 1.32 9.90 -18.82
CA ARG A 66 1.82 10.29 -20.12
C ARG A 66 2.52 9.11 -20.73
N ILE A 67 2.08 8.71 -21.92
CA ILE A 67 2.91 7.89 -22.77
C ILE A 67 4.07 8.80 -23.18
N PRO A 68 5.30 8.53 -22.75
CA PRO A 68 6.44 9.26 -23.25
C PRO A 68 6.58 8.88 -24.72
N VAL A 69 6.08 9.68 -25.61
CA VAL A 69 6.41 9.58 -27.04
C VAL A 69 7.78 10.24 -27.19
N SER A 70 8.76 9.67 -26.51
CA SER A 70 10.11 10.12 -26.56
C SER A 70 10.86 9.37 -27.62
N GLN A 71 10.80 9.74 -28.77
CA GLN A 71 11.78 9.42 -29.82
C GLN A 71 11.23 9.78 -31.19
N ILE A 72 10.71 10.99 -31.31
CA ILE A 72 10.93 11.66 -32.57
C ILE A 72 12.35 12.16 -32.46
N GLN A 73 13.27 11.54 -33.19
CA GLN A 73 14.64 12.03 -33.28
C GLN A 73 14.60 13.50 -33.61
N GLU A 74 15.32 14.31 -32.82
CA GLU A 74 15.45 15.76 -32.92
C GLU A 74 15.96 16.25 -34.30
N ASP A 75 16.27 15.34 -35.21
CA ASP A 75 16.97 15.64 -36.46
C ASP A 75 16.07 15.94 -37.68
N THR A 76 14.73 15.96 -37.53
CA THR A 76 13.85 16.40 -38.61
C THR A 76 12.93 17.53 -38.19
N PRO A 77 13.23 18.77 -38.61
CA PRO A 77 12.39 19.94 -38.28
C PRO A 77 11.12 19.97 -39.14
N MET A 78 10.34 18.89 -39.14
CA MET A 78 9.04 18.87 -39.82
C MET A 78 7.93 19.17 -38.80
N ALA A 79 7.02 20.06 -39.21
CA ALA A 79 5.79 20.24 -38.48
C ALA A 79 4.92 18.98 -38.61
N HIS A 80 4.34 18.52 -37.52
CA HIS A 80 3.45 17.36 -37.49
C HIS A 80 2.06 17.76 -36.99
N THR A 81 1.04 17.03 -37.41
CA THR A 81 -0.30 17.13 -36.85
C THR A 81 -0.51 15.97 -35.90
N MET A 82 -0.71 16.28 -34.62
CA MET A 82 -1.09 15.28 -33.62
C MET A 82 -2.61 15.19 -33.53
N CYS A 83 -3.14 13.98 -33.62
CA CYS A 83 -4.58 13.75 -33.59
C CYS A 83 -4.94 12.74 -32.49
N GLN A 84 -6.06 12.98 -31.81
CA GLN A 84 -6.63 12.05 -30.86
C GLN A 84 -8.16 12.01 -31.03
N ALA A 85 -8.74 10.83 -30.89
CA ALA A 85 -10.18 10.64 -31.01
C ALA A 85 -10.69 9.48 -30.15
N ILE A 86 -11.99 9.55 -29.84
CA ILE A 86 -12.75 8.46 -29.25
C ILE A 86 -13.87 8.04 -30.19
N ARG A 87 -14.25 6.77 -30.14
CA ARG A 87 -15.44 6.22 -30.75
C ARG A 87 -16.59 6.19 -29.77
N LEU A 88 -17.71 6.72 -30.17
CA LEU A 88 -19.01 6.55 -29.54
C LEU A 88 -19.79 5.50 -30.33
N PRO A 89 -19.86 4.25 -29.90
CA PRO A 89 -20.51 3.18 -30.68
C PRO A 89 -22.00 3.37 -30.71
N ALA A 90 -22.64 2.88 -31.78
CA ALA A 90 -24.07 2.92 -31.94
C ALA A 90 -24.83 2.27 -30.76
N SER A 91 -24.27 1.22 -30.17
CA SER A 91 -24.85 0.58 -28.97
C SER A 91 -25.02 1.56 -27.77
N LEU A 92 -24.12 2.50 -27.63
CA LEU A 92 -24.23 3.59 -26.64
C LEU A 92 -25.23 4.66 -27.13
N LEU A 93 -25.02 5.11 -28.36
CA LEU A 93 -25.74 6.28 -28.89
C LEU A 93 -27.23 6.02 -29.13
N ASN A 94 -27.63 4.76 -29.37
CA ASN A 94 -29.04 4.40 -29.64
C ASN A 94 -29.97 4.78 -28.47
N LYS A 95 -29.47 4.90 -27.26
CA LYS A 95 -30.24 5.40 -26.11
C LYS A 95 -30.63 6.90 -26.26
N TYR A 96 -29.84 7.66 -27.02
CA TYR A 96 -29.92 9.12 -27.14
C TYR A 96 -30.31 9.60 -28.52
N VAL A 97 -30.89 8.72 -29.36
CA VAL A 97 -31.35 9.10 -30.72
C VAL A 97 -32.29 10.29 -30.67
N GLY A 98 -31.98 11.33 -31.45
CA GLY A 98 -32.69 12.60 -31.47
C GLY A 98 -32.06 13.70 -30.58
N CYS A 99 -31.26 13.35 -29.59
CA CYS A 99 -30.43 14.31 -28.86
C CYS A 99 -29.31 14.86 -29.76
N LYS A 100 -28.66 15.92 -29.31
CA LYS A 100 -27.64 16.64 -30.09
C LYS A 100 -26.34 16.71 -29.32
N ILE A 101 -25.22 16.45 -30.00
CA ILE A 101 -23.88 16.76 -29.47
C ILE A 101 -23.58 18.23 -29.79
N ASP A 102 -23.43 19.04 -28.74
CA ASP A 102 -23.30 20.49 -28.85
C ASP A 102 -21.87 20.98 -28.66
N SER A 103 -21.09 20.27 -27.87
CA SER A 103 -19.72 20.66 -27.50
C SER A 103 -18.83 19.44 -27.30
N ILE A 104 -17.55 19.68 -27.30
CA ILE A 104 -16.52 18.69 -26.94
C ILE A 104 -15.65 19.27 -25.82
N GLU A 105 -15.31 18.43 -24.87
CA GLU A 105 -14.24 18.69 -23.92
C GLU A 105 -13.03 17.83 -24.26
N VAL A 106 -11.88 18.42 -24.26
CA VAL A 106 -10.59 17.74 -24.45
C VAL A 106 -9.61 18.16 -23.36
N VAL A 107 -8.85 17.21 -22.92
CA VAL A 107 -7.75 17.50 -22.00
C VAL A 107 -6.45 17.39 -22.72
N LEU A 108 -5.64 18.42 -22.59
CA LEU A 108 -4.33 18.49 -23.19
C LEU A 108 -3.27 18.32 -22.11
N GLY A 109 -2.26 17.50 -22.40
CA GLY A 109 -1.07 17.35 -21.56
C GLY A 109 -0.04 18.43 -21.87
N ALA A 110 0.87 18.67 -20.95
CA ALA A 110 2.17 19.28 -21.20
C ALA A 110 3.16 18.81 -20.13
N ARG A 111 4.45 18.74 -20.47
CA ARG A 111 5.52 18.31 -19.56
C ARG A 111 6.42 19.49 -19.23
N THR A 112 7.02 19.44 -18.02
CA THR A 112 8.21 20.23 -17.69
C THR A 112 9.44 19.36 -17.76
N GLY A 113 10.52 19.83 -18.38
CA GLY A 113 11.78 19.13 -18.48
C GLY A 113 12.05 18.50 -19.85
N THR A 114 13.28 18.09 -20.07
CA THR A 114 13.76 17.41 -21.27
C THR A 114 14.13 15.97 -20.91
N GLY A 115 13.44 15.01 -21.51
CA GLY A 115 13.77 13.60 -21.38
C GLY A 115 12.74 12.74 -20.68
N LEU A 116 13.09 11.48 -20.42
CA LEU A 116 12.25 10.44 -19.80
C LEU A 116 12.31 10.43 -18.27
N ALA A 117 12.72 11.52 -17.64
CA ALA A 117 12.80 11.53 -16.17
C ALA A 117 11.41 11.37 -15.55
N ALA A 118 11.28 10.44 -14.63
CA ALA A 118 10.06 10.14 -13.86
C ALA A 118 9.49 11.33 -13.05
N THR A 119 10.26 12.42 -12.97
CA THR A 119 9.95 13.66 -12.27
C THR A 119 9.24 14.70 -13.12
N ASP A 120 8.96 14.42 -14.42
CA ASP A 120 8.26 15.37 -15.27
C ASP A 120 6.81 15.52 -14.79
N VAL A 121 6.49 16.69 -14.25
CA VAL A 121 5.16 17.02 -13.73
C VAL A 121 4.30 17.60 -14.86
N ALA A 122 3.00 17.25 -14.89
CA ALA A 122 2.03 17.91 -15.73
C ALA A 122 1.92 19.40 -15.33
N VAL A 123 2.00 20.28 -16.30
CA VAL A 123 1.84 21.74 -16.09
C VAL A 123 0.59 22.17 -16.83
N GLU A 124 -0.31 22.83 -16.12
CA GLU A 124 -1.47 23.47 -16.73
C GLU A 124 -1.08 24.82 -17.37
N GLY A 125 -1.85 25.24 -18.36
CA GLY A 125 -1.70 26.55 -18.98
C GLY A 125 -0.61 26.65 -20.06
N VAL A 126 0.07 25.56 -20.41
CA VAL A 126 1.08 25.54 -21.47
C VAL A 126 0.42 25.32 -22.83
N LYS A 127 0.69 26.23 -23.78
CA LYS A 127 0.24 26.06 -25.17
C LYS A 127 1.29 25.29 -25.98
N ARG A 128 0.82 24.27 -26.72
CA ARG A 128 1.60 23.53 -27.71
C ARG A 128 0.98 23.67 -29.08
N GLY A 129 1.81 23.83 -30.09
CA GLY A 129 1.36 23.92 -31.49
C GLY A 129 0.77 25.27 -31.88
N ASN A 130 0.28 25.32 -33.11
CA ASN A 130 -0.26 26.50 -33.74
C ASN A 130 -1.66 26.25 -34.29
N GLY A 131 -2.62 26.08 -33.41
CA GLY A 131 -4.02 25.82 -33.71
C GLY A 131 -4.48 24.44 -33.35
N LEU A 132 -5.65 24.37 -32.76
CA LEU A 132 -6.39 23.15 -32.45
C LEU A 132 -7.69 23.17 -33.23
N THR A 133 -8.05 22.02 -33.80
CA THR A 133 -9.38 21.79 -34.39
C THR A 133 -10.01 20.60 -33.73
N ALA A 134 -11.15 20.78 -33.10
CA ALA A 134 -12.01 19.72 -32.59
C ALA A 134 -13.11 19.39 -33.59
N PHE A 135 -13.51 18.12 -33.67
CA PHE A 135 -14.45 17.63 -34.69
C PHE A 135 -15.34 16.48 -34.20
N VAL A 136 -16.44 16.30 -34.93
CA VAL A 136 -17.28 15.10 -34.90
C VAL A 136 -17.39 14.55 -36.33
N CYS A 137 -17.11 13.26 -36.50
CA CYS A 137 -17.21 12.61 -37.82
C CYS A 137 -17.80 11.19 -37.73
N LYS A 138 -18.10 10.60 -38.90
CA LYS A 138 -18.53 9.20 -39.04
C LYS A 138 -17.37 8.28 -39.40
N ASP A 139 -16.29 8.84 -39.94
CA ASP A 139 -15.12 8.11 -40.42
C ASP A 139 -13.85 8.91 -40.17
N LEU A 140 -12.95 8.37 -39.36
CA LEU A 140 -11.68 9.04 -39.01
C LEU A 140 -10.74 9.19 -40.21
N GLU A 141 -10.74 8.23 -41.17
CA GLU A 141 -9.86 8.27 -42.33
C GLU A 141 -10.17 9.45 -43.28
N LYS A 142 -11.39 9.99 -43.18
CA LYS A 142 -11.84 11.12 -44.01
C LYS A 142 -11.63 12.49 -43.35
N VAL A 143 -11.18 12.55 -42.12
CA VAL A 143 -10.97 13.82 -41.41
C VAL A 143 -9.94 14.69 -42.15
N ILE A 144 -8.90 14.09 -42.73
CA ILE A 144 -7.90 14.81 -43.50
C ILE A 144 -8.49 15.48 -44.75
N GLU A 145 -9.57 14.90 -45.33
CA GLU A 145 -10.28 15.46 -46.47
C GLU A 145 -11.29 16.55 -46.09
N GLY A 146 -11.46 16.77 -44.77
CA GLY A 146 -12.45 17.72 -44.23
C GLY A 146 -13.88 17.18 -44.16
N ASP A 147 -14.09 15.86 -44.41
CA ASP A 147 -15.39 15.21 -44.29
C ASP A 147 -15.75 14.96 -42.84
N VAL A 148 -16.25 16.00 -42.18
CA VAL A 148 -16.68 16.00 -40.78
C VAL A 148 -18.11 16.52 -40.67
N LEU A 149 -18.86 16.03 -39.68
CA LEU A 149 -20.24 16.48 -39.43
C LEU A 149 -20.25 17.91 -38.85
N THR A 150 -19.28 18.23 -38.02
CA THR A 150 -19.04 19.56 -37.47
C THR A 150 -17.61 19.69 -36.99
N SER A 151 -17.10 20.90 -36.93
CA SER A 151 -15.81 21.21 -36.34
C SER A 151 -15.75 22.61 -35.76
N VAL A 152 -14.76 22.85 -34.92
CA VAL A 152 -14.40 24.16 -34.41
C VAL A 152 -12.88 24.28 -34.33
N SER A 153 -12.33 25.32 -34.93
CA SER A 153 -10.91 25.63 -34.91
C SER A 153 -10.65 26.83 -34.02
N THR A 154 -9.60 26.75 -33.20
CA THR A 154 -9.27 27.82 -32.25
C THR A 154 -7.77 27.96 -32.07
N GLN A 155 -7.37 29.19 -31.65
CA GLN A 155 -6.04 29.48 -31.12
C GLN A 155 -6.04 29.60 -29.60
N ASP A 156 -7.22 29.61 -28.98
CA ASP A 156 -7.42 29.77 -27.55
C ASP A 156 -7.59 28.35 -26.92
N TYR A 157 -6.46 27.76 -26.55
CA TYR A 157 -6.36 26.49 -25.87
C TYR A 157 -5.01 26.36 -25.14
N ALA A 158 -4.97 25.55 -24.10
CA ALA A 158 -3.75 25.26 -23.34
C ALA A 158 -3.81 23.85 -22.74
N SER A 159 -2.72 23.41 -22.16
CA SER A 159 -2.71 22.17 -21.36
C SER A 159 -3.69 22.28 -20.19
N GLY A 160 -4.32 21.17 -19.83
CA GLY A 160 -5.45 21.10 -18.94
C GLY A 160 -6.77 21.02 -19.69
N TYR A 161 -7.84 21.53 -19.09
CA TYR A 161 -9.19 21.48 -19.60
C TYR A 161 -9.47 22.47 -20.71
N ASN A 162 -10.08 21.99 -21.79
CA ASN A 162 -10.56 22.85 -22.87
C ASN A 162 -11.96 22.38 -23.27
N LYS A 163 -12.89 23.34 -23.36
CA LYS A 163 -14.25 23.09 -23.82
C LYS A 163 -14.54 23.93 -25.05
N PHE A 164 -14.96 23.26 -26.12
CA PHE A 164 -15.25 23.89 -27.39
C PHE A 164 -16.70 23.63 -27.79
N LYS A 165 -17.46 24.69 -28.02
CA LYS A 165 -18.82 24.61 -28.56
C LYS A 165 -18.74 24.52 -30.07
N PHE A 166 -19.41 23.55 -30.65
CA PHE A 166 -19.51 23.40 -32.10
C PHE A 166 -20.40 24.50 -32.70
N ASN A 167 -20.08 24.92 -33.92
CA ASN A 167 -20.90 25.87 -34.65
C ASN A 167 -22.29 25.32 -35.00
N ASN A 168 -22.34 24.03 -35.30
CA ASN A 168 -23.57 23.26 -35.55
C ASN A 168 -23.57 22.02 -34.66
N SER A 169 -24.66 21.81 -33.95
CA SER A 169 -24.86 20.59 -33.17
C SER A 169 -25.07 19.39 -34.08
N VAL A 170 -24.54 18.23 -33.67
CA VAL A 170 -24.74 16.96 -34.43
C VAL A 170 -25.86 16.18 -33.78
N THR A 171 -26.91 15.90 -34.56
CA THR A 171 -28.02 15.02 -34.12
C THR A 171 -27.55 13.57 -34.10
N ILE A 172 -27.81 12.89 -32.97
CA ILE A 172 -27.54 11.46 -32.82
C ILE A 172 -28.57 10.67 -33.62
N GLU A 173 -28.10 9.91 -34.60
CA GLU A 173 -28.91 9.05 -35.45
C GLU A 173 -28.87 7.60 -35.00
N LYS A 174 -29.90 6.84 -35.30
CA LYS A 174 -30.00 5.43 -34.97
C LYS A 174 -28.96 4.58 -35.71
N ASP A 175 -28.40 3.58 -35.02
CA ASP A 175 -27.48 2.57 -35.58
C ASP A 175 -26.22 3.18 -36.24
N GLN A 176 -25.75 4.33 -35.70
CA GLN A 176 -24.61 5.05 -36.21
C GLN A 176 -23.51 5.23 -35.13
N ASP A 177 -22.30 4.84 -35.47
CA ASP A 177 -21.12 5.22 -34.73
C ASP A 177 -20.75 6.67 -35.01
N LEU A 178 -20.26 7.38 -33.98
CA LEU A 178 -19.66 8.71 -34.13
C LEU A 178 -18.25 8.70 -33.52
N TYR A 179 -17.39 9.53 -34.09
CA TYR A 179 -16.06 9.76 -33.58
C TYR A 179 -15.96 11.22 -33.16
N LEU A 180 -15.50 11.45 -31.94
CA LEU A 180 -15.17 12.75 -31.41
C LEU A 180 -13.67 12.87 -31.29
N GLY A 181 -13.08 13.91 -31.81
CA GLY A 181 -11.63 14.05 -31.77
C GLY A 181 -11.17 15.48 -31.91
N TYR A 182 -9.88 15.62 -31.83
CA TYR A 182 -9.19 16.87 -32.11
C TYR A 182 -7.84 16.60 -32.77
N TYR A 183 -7.32 17.59 -33.44
CA TYR A 183 -5.95 17.62 -33.88
C TYR A 183 -5.30 18.97 -33.57
N ILE A 184 -3.99 18.93 -33.31
CA ILE A 184 -3.14 20.09 -33.06
C ILE A 184 -2.04 20.10 -34.10
N ASN A 185 -1.83 21.21 -34.76
CA ASN A 185 -0.70 21.42 -35.64
C ASN A 185 0.51 21.81 -34.79
N LEU A 186 1.45 20.89 -34.60
CA LEU A 186 2.67 21.11 -33.82
C LEU A 186 3.64 21.99 -34.60
N ASN A 187 4.36 22.84 -33.88
CA ASN A 187 5.48 23.57 -34.47
C ASN A 187 6.68 22.64 -34.68
N PRO A 188 7.60 22.97 -35.60
CA PRO A 188 8.83 22.19 -35.77
C PRO A 188 9.59 22.05 -34.44
N GLY A 189 9.96 20.83 -34.07
CA GLY A 189 10.67 20.53 -32.84
C GLY A 189 9.79 20.38 -31.58
N GLU A 190 8.48 20.54 -31.67
CA GLU A 190 7.56 20.23 -30.57
C GLU A 190 7.29 18.70 -30.48
N ASN A 191 7.18 18.22 -29.26
CA ASN A 191 6.90 16.83 -28.95
C ASN A 191 5.39 16.54 -28.88
N LEU A 192 5.02 15.24 -28.97
CA LEU A 192 3.64 14.77 -28.84
C LEU A 192 3.18 14.70 -27.37
N ASP A 193 3.74 15.50 -26.48
CA ASP A 193 3.41 15.53 -25.05
C ASP A 193 2.09 16.24 -24.73
N ALA A 194 1.41 16.74 -25.75
CA ALA A 194 0.10 17.40 -25.63
C ALA A 194 -1.08 16.43 -25.44
N ILE A 195 -0.89 15.10 -25.62
CA ILE A 195 -1.98 14.12 -25.43
C ILE A 195 -2.19 13.80 -23.95
N ALA A 196 -3.45 13.51 -23.59
CA ALA A 196 -3.81 13.03 -22.27
C ALA A 196 -4.79 11.85 -22.35
N PHE A 197 -4.73 11.00 -21.33
CA PHE A 197 -5.62 9.86 -21.18
C PHE A 197 -6.26 9.86 -19.80
N ASP A 198 -7.45 9.28 -19.69
CA ASP A 198 -8.06 8.98 -18.42
C ASP A 198 -7.32 7.82 -17.73
N ASP A 199 -7.12 7.97 -16.43
CA ASP A 199 -6.61 6.89 -15.61
C ASP A 199 -7.74 5.92 -15.24
N PRO A 200 -7.74 4.68 -15.76
CA PRO A 200 -8.82 3.73 -15.48
C PRO A 200 -8.92 3.35 -14.00
N LEU A 201 -7.83 3.45 -13.23
CA LEU A 201 -7.87 3.17 -11.79
C LEU A 201 -8.54 4.29 -11.00
N VAL A 202 -8.34 5.55 -11.43
CA VAL A 202 -9.00 6.71 -10.81
C VAL A 202 -10.44 6.82 -11.24
N MET A 203 -10.72 6.51 -12.51
CA MET A 203 -12.07 6.54 -13.07
C MET A 203 -12.96 5.41 -12.58
N GLY A 204 -12.38 4.33 -12.04
CA GLY A 204 -13.12 3.13 -11.63
C GLY A 204 -13.64 2.29 -12.79
N TYR A 205 -13.25 2.57 -14.03
CA TYR A 205 -13.61 1.78 -15.20
C TYR A 205 -12.44 1.63 -16.17
N SER A 206 -12.44 0.55 -16.94
CA SER A 206 -11.53 0.34 -18.06
C SER A 206 -12.21 0.79 -19.35
N GLY A 207 -11.45 1.46 -20.21
CA GLY A 207 -11.87 1.68 -21.59
C GLY A 207 -12.03 0.35 -22.35
N GLU A 208 -12.71 0.40 -23.47
CA GLU A 208 -12.81 -0.73 -24.37
C GLU A 208 -11.72 -0.69 -25.43
N LYS A 209 -11.18 -1.85 -25.79
CA LYS A 209 -10.22 -1.97 -26.88
C LYS A 209 -10.88 -1.47 -28.18
N GLY A 210 -10.20 -0.53 -28.85
CA GLY A 210 -10.68 0.02 -30.12
C GLY A 210 -11.60 1.23 -30.01
N ASN A 211 -11.75 1.81 -28.81
CA ASN A 211 -12.57 3.01 -28.63
C ASN A 211 -11.74 4.30 -28.51
N SER A 212 -10.41 4.20 -28.41
CA SER A 212 -9.52 5.37 -28.37
C SER A 212 -8.48 5.28 -29.48
N PHE A 213 -8.24 6.37 -30.16
CA PHE A 213 -7.40 6.45 -31.36
C PHE A 213 -6.37 7.58 -31.22
N LEU A 214 -5.19 7.31 -31.72
CA LEU A 214 -4.10 8.30 -31.87
C LEU A 214 -3.64 8.27 -33.32
N ALA A 215 -3.32 9.45 -33.84
CA ALA A 215 -2.69 9.55 -35.16
C ALA A 215 -1.63 10.67 -35.17
N VAL A 216 -0.64 10.50 -36.00
CA VAL A 216 0.26 11.56 -36.42
C VAL A 216 0.01 11.77 -37.91
N ASP A 217 -0.18 13.02 -38.33
CA ASP A 217 -0.47 13.40 -39.71
C ASP A 217 -1.66 12.63 -40.30
N PHE A 218 -2.68 12.41 -39.45
CA PHE A 218 -3.94 11.67 -39.77
C PHE A 218 -3.77 10.19 -40.12
N TYR A 219 -2.62 9.60 -39.85
CA TYR A 219 -2.47 8.14 -39.96
C TYR A 219 -3.01 7.46 -38.70
N TRP A 220 -4.29 7.18 -38.71
CA TRP A 220 -4.99 6.58 -37.58
C TRP A 220 -4.57 5.14 -37.34
N GLN A 221 -4.32 4.79 -36.11
CA GLN A 221 -4.12 3.40 -35.72
C GLN A 221 -5.48 2.78 -35.41
N SER A 222 -5.94 1.93 -36.32
CA SER A 222 -7.15 1.13 -36.11
C SER A 222 -6.91 0.14 -34.96
N ASN A 223 -7.88 0.00 -34.06
CA ASN A 223 -7.84 -0.89 -32.90
C ASN A 223 -6.76 -0.56 -31.85
N SER A 224 -6.26 0.64 -31.81
CA SER A 224 -5.35 1.08 -30.75
C SER A 224 -6.13 1.31 -29.46
N GLY A 225 -6.26 0.28 -28.64
CA GLY A 225 -6.43 0.52 -27.21
C GLY A 225 -5.05 0.78 -26.62
N TYR A 226 -4.96 1.64 -25.63
CA TYR A 226 -3.73 1.82 -24.86
C TYR A 226 -3.81 0.93 -23.63
N PRO A 227 -3.25 -0.29 -23.67
CA PRO A 227 -3.32 -1.21 -22.57
C PRO A 227 -2.38 -0.77 -21.46
N MET A 228 -2.89 -0.78 -20.25
CA MET A 228 -2.12 -0.63 -19.02
C MET A 228 -2.25 -1.91 -18.21
N ALA A 229 -1.15 -2.58 -17.94
CA ALA A 229 -1.15 -3.78 -17.11
C ALA A 229 -0.90 -3.38 -15.65
N VAL A 230 -1.84 -3.71 -14.78
CA VAL A 230 -1.74 -3.51 -13.34
C VAL A 230 -2.18 -4.79 -12.64
N ASN A 231 -1.33 -5.35 -11.79
CA ASN A 231 -1.62 -6.57 -11.03
C ASN A 231 -2.07 -7.77 -11.89
N GLY A 232 -1.45 -7.95 -13.06
CA GLY A 232 -1.80 -9.05 -13.98
C GLY A 232 -3.11 -8.85 -14.73
N GLN A 233 -3.78 -7.72 -14.56
CA GLN A 233 -5.00 -7.34 -15.26
C GLN A 233 -4.72 -6.25 -16.28
N THR A 234 -5.27 -6.37 -17.50
CA THR A 234 -5.12 -5.36 -18.54
C THR A 234 -6.30 -4.41 -18.51
N TYR A 235 -6.00 -3.13 -18.37
CA TYR A 235 -6.94 -2.02 -18.50
C TYR A 235 -6.65 -1.28 -19.81
N TYR A 236 -7.67 -0.64 -20.38
CA TYR A 236 -7.50 0.21 -21.56
C TYR A 236 -7.75 1.66 -21.14
N MET A 237 -6.80 2.53 -21.45
CA MET A 237 -6.94 3.96 -21.22
C MET A 237 -7.80 4.57 -22.32
N ASN A 238 -8.76 5.41 -21.94
CA ASN A 238 -9.48 6.23 -22.89
C ASN A 238 -8.73 7.55 -23.14
N ALA A 239 -8.80 8.03 -24.36
CA ALA A 239 -8.43 9.42 -24.63
C ALA A 239 -9.28 10.35 -23.75
N ALA A 240 -8.66 11.37 -23.17
CA ALA A 240 -9.36 12.32 -22.30
C ALA A 240 -10.21 13.30 -23.13
N ILE A 241 -11.24 12.75 -23.77
CA ILE A 241 -12.18 13.45 -24.65
C ILE A 241 -13.61 13.15 -24.21
N ARG A 242 -14.48 14.15 -24.20
CA ARG A 242 -15.90 14.05 -23.84
C ARG A 242 -16.77 14.80 -24.84
N GLY A 243 -17.86 14.19 -25.22
CA GLY A 243 -18.96 14.89 -25.89
C GLY A 243 -19.93 15.46 -24.87
N ILE A 244 -20.41 16.67 -25.09
CA ILE A 244 -21.50 17.27 -24.33
C ILE A 244 -22.71 17.27 -25.23
N ALA A 245 -23.76 16.61 -24.76
CA ALA A 245 -25.00 16.48 -25.51
C ALA A 245 -26.16 17.09 -24.73
N SER A 246 -27.20 17.49 -25.48
CA SER A 246 -28.45 18.01 -24.94
C SER A 246 -29.63 17.31 -25.62
N GLY A 247 -30.77 17.25 -24.96
CA GLY A 247 -32.00 16.65 -25.47
C GLY A 247 -32.89 16.08 -24.37
N ASP A 248 -34.08 15.65 -24.75
CA ASP A 248 -35.14 15.17 -23.87
C ASP A 248 -34.97 13.72 -23.38
N LYS A 249 -33.90 13.04 -23.81
CA LYS A 249 -33.61 11.66 -23.39
C LYS A 249 -32.53 11.57 -22.29
N PHE A 250 -32.07 12.70 -21.79
CA PHE A 250 -31.25 12.70 -20.61
C PHE A 250 -32.17 12.65 -19.38
N PRO A 251 -31.97 11.65 -18.50
CA PRO A 251 -32.87 11.40 -17.40
C PRO A 251 -32.83 12.52 -16.33
N ASP A 252 -34.01 12.78 -15.76
CA ASP A 252 -34.10 13.54 -14.52
C ASP A 252 -33.71 12.63 -13.36
N GLY A 253 -32.70 12.96 -12.58
CA GLY A 253 -32.26 12.14 -11.46
C GLY A 253 -31.46 10.89 -11.88
N ASP A 254 -30.26 11.09 -12.32
CA ASP A 254 -29.29 10.04 -12.69
C ASP A 254 -27.92 10.39 -12.09
N VAL A 255 -27.42 9.51 -11.19
CA VAL A 255 -26.14 9.65 -10.53
C VAL A 255 -25.38 8.32 -10.57
N GLY A 256 -24.22 8.29 -11.20
CA GLY A 256 -23.36 7.12 -11.17
C GLY A 256 -22.29 7.19 -10.08
N LEU A 257 -22.12 6.13 -9.31
CA LEU A 257 -21.03 5.97 -8.36
C LEU A 257 -19.74 5.62 -9.10
N ILE A 258 -18.66 6.35 -8.80
CA ILE A 258 -17.34 6.13 -9.39
C ILE A 258 -16.45 5.33 -8.45
N SER A 259 -16.43 5.71 -7.16
CA SER A 259 -15.69 5.01 -6.13
C SER A 259 -16.35 5.18 -4.77
N LEU A 260 -16.06 4.25 -3.87
CA LEU A 260 -16.44 4.28 -2.48
C LEU A 260 -15.21 3.99 -1.64
N SER A 261 -14.97 4.78 -0.62
CA SER A 261 -13.90 4.57 0.35
C SER A 261 -14.37 4.90 1.75
N SER A 262 -13.75 4.34 2.76
CA SER A 262 -13.96 4.73 4.16
C SER A 262 -13.25 6.05 4.53
N GLY A 263 -12.93 6.88 3.55
CA GLY A 263 -12.14 8.09 3.75
C GLY A 263 -10.69 7.76 4.08
N ASN A 264 -10.12 8.46 5.07
CA ASN A 264 -8.78 8.16 5.57
C ASN A 264 -8.75 6.94 6.50
N ASP A 265 -9.91 6.42 6.88
CA ASP A 265 -10.06 5.38 7.89
C ASP A 265 -10.52 4.07 7.25
N TYR A 266 -9.57 3.31 6.68
CA TYR A 266 -9.82 1.91 6.31
C TYR A 266 -10.27 1.08 7.52
N TYR A 267 -9.83 1.47 8.72
CA TYR A 267 -10.08 0.80 9.98
C TYR A 267 -11.15 1.54 10.77
N VAL A 268 -12.27 0.86 11.03
CA VAL A 268 -13.45 1.42 11.71
C VAL A 268 -13.70 0.71 13.04
N GLU A 269 -14.23 1.44 14.01
CA GLU A 269 -14.61 0.85 15.28
C GLU A 269 -15.98 0.17 15.17
N CYS A 270 -16.08 -1.07 15.66
CA CYS A 270 -17.36 -1.78 15.73
C CYS A 270 -18.32 -1.06 16.68
N ASN A 271 -19.60 -1.07 16.35
CA ASN A 271 -20.69 -0.36 17.05
C ASN A 271 -20.61 1.18 17.02
N SER A 272 -19.64 1.74 16.30
CA SER A 272 -19.58 3.17 16.01
C SER A 272 -20.11 3.45 14.61
N PRO A 273 -20.79 4.59 14.38
CA PRO A 273 -21.21 4.98 13.04
C PRO A 273 -19.99 5.38 12.22
N ALA A 274 -19.81 4.75 11.06
CA ALA A 274 -18.74 5.08 10.13
C ALA A 274 -19.22 6.08 9.06
N THR A 275 -18.28 6.88 8.53
CA THR A 275 -18.54 7.75 7.39
C THR A 275 -17.76 7.23 6.19
N TYR A 276 -18.45 7.01 5.08
CA TYR A 276 -17.85 6.63 3.81
C TYR A 276 -17.85 7.80 2.85
N GLN A 277 -16.86 7.86 1.99
CA GLN A 277 -16.77 8.88 0.93
C GLN A 277 -17.17 8.24 -0.39
N ALA A 278 -18.25 8.72 -0.97
CA ALA A 278 -18.73 8.33 -2.28
C ALA A 278 -18.32 9.38 -3.32
N LYS A 279 -17.47 8.99 -4.26
CA LYS A 279 -17.20 9.79 -5.44
C LYS A 279 -18.25 9.43 -6.50
N LEU A 280 -18.94 10.40 -7.00
CA LEU A 280 -20.05 10.21 -7.91
C LEU A 280 -20.06 11.26 -9.01
N ARG A 281 -20.76 10.97 -10.08
CA ARG A 281 -21.06 11.92 -11.16
C ARG A 281 -22.57 12.14 -11.23
N ASN A 282 -22.96 13.40 -11.33
CA ASN A 282 -24.32 13.77 -11.64
C ASN A 282 -24.52 13.75 -13.16
N TYR A 283 -25.32 12.84 -13.67
CA TYR A 283 -25.68 12.76 -15.10
C TYR A 283 -26.98 13.50 -15.44
N SER A 284 -27.73 13.94 -14.43
CA SER A 284 -28.96 14.69 -14.62
C SER A 284 -28.68 16.14 -15.03
N PRO A 285 -29.63 16.80 -15.72
CA PRO A 285 -29.50 18.20 -16.07
C PRO A 285 -29.59 19.15 -14.88
N GLU A 286 -30.11 18.67 -13.75
CA GLU A 286 -30.35 19.45 -12.54
C GLU A 286 -29.26 19.20 -11.47
N THR A 287 -29.04 20.21 -10.61
CA THR A 287 -28.20 20.06 -9.44
C THR A 287 -28.81 19.05 -8.48
N VAL A 288 -28.03 18.06 -8.03
CA VAL A 288 -28.45 17.11 -7.00
C VAL A 288 -28.38 17.78 -5.64
N LYS A 289 -29.54 17.86 -4.97
CA LYS A 289 -29.72 18.46 -3.63
C LYS A 289 -29.97 17.42 -2.55
N SER A 290 -30.44 16.25 -2.93
CA SER A 290 -30.68 15.14 -1.99
C SER A 290 -30.46 13.79 -2.66
N MET A 291 -30.02 12.82 -1.85
CA MET A 291 -29.83 11.42 -2.27
C MET A 291 -30.26 10.47 -1.19
N GLU A 292 -30.79 9.32 -1.57
CA GLU A 292 -31.07 8.21 -0.69
C GLU A 292 -30.24 7.00 -1.14
N PHE A 293 -29.52 6.42 -0.19
CA PHE A 293 -28.72 5.21 -0.38
C PHE A 293 -29.29 4.05 0.44
N SER A 294 -29.39 2.86 -0.15
CA SER A 294 -29.37 1.66 0.67
C SER A 294 -27.93 1.25 0.96
N VAL A 295 -27.73 0.70 2.15
CA VAL A 295 -26.42 0.27 2.66
C VAL A 295 -26.49 -1.21 2.99
N SER A 296 -25.51 -1.99 2.54
CA SER A 296 -25.33 -3.35 3.06
C SER A 296 -23.91 -3.57 3.53
N VAL A 297 -23.76 -4.31 4.63
CA VAL A 297 -22.49 -4.68 5.22
C VAL A 297 -22.37 -6.21 5.19
N ASN A 298 -21.36 -6.74 4.48
CA ASN A 298 -21.21 -8.18 4.25
C ASN A 298 -22.48 -8.86 3.72
N GLY A 299 -23.19 -8.17 2.82
CA GLY A 299 -24.43 -8.66 2.22
C GLY A 299 -25.68 -8.54 3.11
N LYS A 300 -25.56 -8.02 4.32
CA LYS A 300 -26.68 -7.76 5.22
C LYS A 300 -27.12 -6.31 5.12
N GLU A 301 -28.39 -6.09 4.76
CA GLU A 301 -28.97 -4.75 4.64
C GLU A 301 -28.96 -4.03 6.00
N SER A 302 -28.69 -2.75 5.95
CA SER A 302 -28.73 -1.78 7.06
C SER A 302 -29.82 -0.73 6.76
N ASP A 303 -29.97 0.24 7.65
CA ASP A 303 -30.87 1.37 7.42
C ASP A 303 -30.39 2.19 6.22
N ASN A 304 -31.34 2.75 5.47
CA ASN A 304 -31.03 3.67 4.39
C ASN A 304 -30.42 4.96 4.96
N VAL A 305 -29.50 5.55 4.20
CA VAL A 305 -28.92 6.86 4.49
C VAL A 305 -29.52 7.89 3.55
N VAL A 306 -30.12 8.93 4.11
CA VAL A 306 -30.71 10.03 3.35
C VAL A 306 -29.84 11.28 3.58
N LEU A 307 -29.34 11.84 2.50
CA LEU A 307 -28.58 13.08 2.49
C LEU A 307 -29.42 14.21 1.91
N THR A 308 -29.39 15.35 2.57
CA THR A 308 -30.05 16.60 2.13
C THR A 308 -29.00 17.70 2.05
N ASP A 309 -29.39 18.83 1.45
CA ASP A 309 -28.56 20.03 1.33
C ASP A 309 -27.25 19.78 0.55
N LEU A 310 -27.25 18.80 -0.34
CA LEU A 310 -26.17 18.54 -1.28
C LEU A 310 -26.14 19.67 -2.33
N ASN A 311 -24.95 19.83 -2.92
CA ASN A 311 -24.77 20.72 -4.06
C ASN A 311 -23.83 20.04 -5.06
N VAL A 312 -24.40 19.10 -5.84
CA VAL A 312 -23.68 18.43 -6.92
C VAL A 312 -24.18 18.98 -8.24
N PRO A 313 -23.47 19.92 -8.86
CA PRO A 313 -23.92 20.54 -10.10
C PRO A 313 -24.14 19.51 -11.21
N SER A 314 -24.96 19.90 -12.19
CA SER A 314 -25.20 19.07 -13.38
C SER A 314 -23.89 18.72 -14.07
N HIS A 315 -23.73 17.43 -14.41
CA HIS A 315 -22.57 16.84 -15.11
C HIS A 315 -21.24 16.87 -14.35
N GLU A 316 -21.21 17.34 -13.11
CA GLU A 316 -20.00 17.41 -12.30
C GLU A 316 -19.72 16.10 -11.56
N ILE A 317 -18.42 15.88 -11.28
CA ILE A 317 -17.96 14.84 -10.37
C ILE A 317 -17.71 15.47 -9.01
N THR A 318 -18.28 14.86 -7.98
CA THR A 318 -18.13 15.34 -6.60
C THR A 318 -17.90 14.15 -5.67
N THR A 319 -17.13 14.38 -4.62
CA THR A 319 -17.03 13.45 -3.50
C THR A 319 -17.96 13.95 -2.39
N ILE A 320 -18.82 13.08 -1.90
CA ILE A 320 -19.73 13.36 -0.79
C ILE A 320 -19.46 12.41 0.38
N ASP A 321 -19.66 12.91 1.58
CA ASP A 321 -19.64 12.08 2.79
C ASP A 321 -20.99 11.40 2.98
N VAL A 322 -20.98 10.10 3.24
CA VAL A 322 -22.13 9.27 3.59
C VAL A 322 -21.96 8.82 5.03
N PRO A 323 -22.46 9.60 6.01
CA PRO A 323 -22.30 9.31 7.43
C PRO A 323 -23.31 8.29 7.92
N GLY A 324 -23.08 7.78 9.13
CA GLY A 324 -24.06 6.96 9.84
C GLY A 324 -24.16 5.51 9.38
N VAL A 325 -23.20 5.02 8.61
CA VAL A 325 -23.12 3.60 8.24
C VAL A 325 -22.86 2.78 9.49
N LYS A 326 -23.81 1.92 9.87
CA LYS A 326 -23.72 1.10 11.07
C LYS A 326 -22.85 -0.12 10.86
N ILE A 327 -21.77 -0.20 11.60
CA ILE A 327 -20.86 -1.34 11.63
C ILE A 327 -21.12 -2.10 12.92
N ASN A 328 -21.71 -3.28 12.84
CA ASN A 328 -22.11 -4.08 13.99
C ASN A 328 -21.44 -5.46 14.08
N GLN A 329 -20.35 -5.62 13.35
CA GLN A 329 -19.52 -6.84 13.36
C GLN A 329 -18.05 -6.48 13.18
N GLU A 330 -17.18 -7.27 13.78
CA GLU A 330 -15.74 -7.14 13.64
C GLU A 330 -15.23 -7.89 12.41
N GLY A 331 -14.01 -7.56 12.01
CA GLY A 331 -13.29 -8.22 10.93
C GLY A 331 -13.39 -7.52 9.60
N ASN A 332 -13.16 -8.27 8.53
CA ASN A 332 -13.21 -7.73 7.19
C ASN A 332 -14.66 -7.39 6.81
N LEU A 333 -14.83 -6.20 6.26
CA LEU A 333 -16.13 -5.66 5.86
C LEU A 333 -16.12 -5.38 4.36
N ASP A 334 -17.20 -5.79 3.70
CA ASP A 334 -17.58 -5.32 2.38
C ASP A 334 -18.81 -4.43 2.56
N VAL A 335 -18.60 -3.11 2.49
CA VAL A 335 -19.68 -2.12 2.60
C VAL A 335 -20.10 -1.72 1.21
N LYS A 336 -21.35 -2.02 0.87
CA LYS A 336 -21.95 -1.68 -0.42
C LYS A 336 -22.94 -0.54 -0.25
N LEU A 337 -22.78 0.52 -1.03
CA LEU A 337 -23.78 1.55 -1.23
C LEU A 337 -24.49 1.35 -2.55
N THR A 338 -25.81 1.58 -2.54
CA THR A 338 -26.63 1.60 -3.74
C THR A 338 -27.47 2.87 -3.74
N VAL A 339 -27.34 3.70 -4.77
CA VAL A 339 -28.20 4.87 -4.98
C VAL A 339 -29.62 4.39 -5.22
N LYS A 340 -30.58 4.92 -4.48
CA LYS A 340 -32.02 4.63 -4.62
C LYS A 340 -32.76 5.81 -5.22
N LYS A 341 -32.53 7.01 -4.66
CA LYS A 341 -33.22 8.21 -5.11
C LYS A 341 -32.25 9.38 -5.26
N VAL A 342 -32.52 10.20 -6.25
CA VAL A 342 -31.85 11.45 -6.55
C VAL A 342 -32.93 12.55 -6.61
N ASN A 343 -32.81 13.59 -5.80
CA ASN A 343 -33.82 14.65 -5.66
C ASN A 343 -35.25 14.12 -5.42
N GLY A 344 -35.39 12.99 -4.71
CA GLY A 344 -36.66 12.37 -4.37
C GLY A 344 -37.27 11.47 -5.43
N VAL A 345 -36.72 11.36 -6.63
CA VAL A 345 -37.11 10.42 -7.68
C VAL A 345 -36.17 9.23 -7.72
N ASP A 346 -36.65 8.08 -8.19
CA ASP A 346 -35.83 6.90 -8.35
C ASP A 346 -34.76 7.17 -9.41
N ASP A 347 -33.55 6.68 -9.17
CA ASP A 347 -32.45 6.81 -10.12
C ASP A 347 -32.78 6.04 -11.40
N SER A 348 -32.54 6.70 -12.54
CA SER A 348 -33.00 6.20 -13.84
C SER A 348 -32.09 5.16 -14.48
N ASP A 349 -30.79 5.12 -14.11
CA ASP A 349 -29.84 4.11 -14.59
C ASP A 349 -29.21 3.33 -13.42
N VAL A 350 -29.87 2.25 -13.05
CA VAL A 350 -29.45 1.38 -11.94
C VAL A 350 -28.12 0.64 -12.21
N ALA A 351 -27.55 0.74 -13.41
CA ALA A 351 -26.35 -0.02 -13.77
C ALA A 351 -25.05 0.49 -13.09
N ASP A 352 -25.00 1.76 -12.70
CA ASP A 352 -23.85 2.37 -12.04
C ASP A 352 -24.16 2.90 -10.62
N ASN A 353 -25.29 2.48 -10.06
CA ASN A 353 -25.76 2.87 -8.75
C ASN A 353 -25.07 2.15 -7.59
N GLU A 354 -24.30 1.11 -7.85
CA GLU A 354 -23.70 0.30 -6.80
C GLU A 354 -22.18 0.45 -6.75
N MET A 355 -21.66 0.59 -5.54
CA MET A 355 -20.22 0.56 -5.29
C MET A 355 -19.95 -0.13 -3.96
N THR A 356 -18.87 -0.93 -3.91
CA THR A 356 -18.44 -1.62 -2.70
C THR A 356 -17.07 -1.11 -2.29
N SER A 357 -16.91 -0.88 -0.99
CA SER A 357 -15.62 -0.57 -0.35
C SER A 357 -15.31 -1.63 0.69
N SER A 358 -14.08 -2.09 0.71
CA SER A 358 -13.59 -2.95 1.78
C SER A 358 -13.03 -2.10 2.92
N SER A 359 -13.30 -2.54 4.16
CA SER A 359 -12.80 -1.95 5.39
C SER A 359 -12.50 -3.04 6.40
N PHE A 360 -11.95 -2.69 7.54
CA PHE A 360 -11.75 -3.61 8.64
C PHE A 360 -12.27 -3.01 9.93
N ALA A 361 -13.15 -3.75 10.65
CA ALA A 361 -13.66 -3.34 11.94
C ALA A 361 -12.92 -4.00 13.10
N TYR A 362 -12.46 -3.18 14.04
CA TYR A 362 -11.93 -3.63 15.31
C TYR A 362 -12.98 -3.48 16.42
N ARG A 363 -12.78 -4.13 17.56
CA ARG A 363 -13.77 -4.17 18.65
C ARG A 363 -14.09 -2.79 19.20
N GLU A 364 -15.29 -2.64 19.73
CA GLU A 364 -15.73 -1.47 20.50
C GLU A 364 -14.79 -1.18 21.68
N GLY A 365 -14.41 0.08 21.87
CA GLY A 365 -13.44 0.51 22.88
C GLY A 365 -12.02 0.00 22.63
N GLY A 366 -11.77 -0.60 21.48
CA GLY A 366 -10.45 -1.02 21.06
C GLY A 366 -9.54 0.15 20.68
N GLN A 367 -8.27 -0.14 20.50
CA GLN A 367 -7.27 0.86 20.13
C GLN A 367 -6.47 0.42 18.92
N ILE A 368 -6.15 1.37 18.09
CA ILE A 368 -5.16 1.19 17.03
C ILE A 368 -3.78 1.28 17.66
N LEU A 369 -2.98 0.22 17.50
CA LEU A 369 -1.67 0.10 18.14
C LEU A 369 -0.55 0.48 17.18
N ARG A 370 0.57 0.94 17.73
CA ARG A 370 1.78 1.12 16.94
C ARG A 370 2.36 -0.25 16.56
N ARG A 371 2.79 -0.37 15.32
CA ARG A 371 3.46 -1.57 14.80
C ARG A 371 4.93 -1.58 15.20
N ASN A 372 5.44 -2.74 15.60
CA ASN A 372 6.86 -3.04 15.56
C ASN A 372 7.12 -3.83 14.28
N VAL A 373 8.03 -3.33 13.47
CA VAL A 373 8.37 -3.92 12.17
C VAL A 373 9.45 -4.98 12.34
N LEU A 374 9.26 -6.15 11.79
CA LEU A 374 10.32 -7.16 11.66
C LEU A 374 11.04 -6.97 10.33
N LEU A 375 12.32 -6.62 10.42
CA LEU A 375 13.24 -6.62 9.30
C LEU A 375 14.01 -7.93 9.26
N GLU A 376 13.73 -8.77 8.28
CA GLU A 376 14.43 -10.03 8.02
C GLU A 376 15.43 -9.79 6.89
N GLN A 377 16.71 -9.72 7.22
CA GLN A 377 17.78 -9.65 6.23
C GLN A 377 18.28 -11.05 5.88
N PHE A 378 18.44 -11.32 4.61
CA PHE A 378 19.06 -12.55 4.12
C PHE A 378 20.52 -12.27 3.78
N THR A 379 21.44 -13.05 4.36
CA THR A 379 22.88 -12.87 4.24
C THR A 379 23.61 -14.20 4.25
N SER A 380 24.94 -14.13 4.16
CA SER A 380 25.85 -15.27 4.29
C SER A 380 27.25 -14.78 4.63
N GLU A 381 28.01 -15.54 5.40
CA GLU A 381 29.44 -15.32 5.58
C GLU A 381 30.21 -15.36 4.23
N GLY A 382 29.65 -16.07 3.23
CA GLY A 382 30.16 -16.10 1.86
C GLY A 382 29.84 -14.87 1.00
N TYR A 383 28.99 -13.96 1.49
CA TYR A 383 28.66 -12.72 0.78
C TYR A 383 29.67 -11.61 1.12
N LYS A 384 30.52 -11.26 0.16
CA LYS A 384 31.68 -10.38 0.37
C LYS A 384 31.31 -8.93 0.74
N ASP A 385 30.11 -8.46 0.33
CA ASP A 385 29.64 -7.11 0.55
C ASP A 385 28.72 -7.01 1.79
N ALA A 386 28.65 -8.07 2.61
CA ALA A 386 27.76 -8.13 3.78
C ALA A 386 28.05 -7.01 4.79
N ASP A 387 29.32 -6.68 5.03
CA ASP A 387 29.73 -5.61 5.94
C ASP A 387 29.19 -4.25 5.47
N PHE A 388 29.39 -3.91 4.21
CA PHE A 388 28.86 -2.67 3.62
C PHE A 388 27.33 -2.56 3.76
N VAL A 389 26.59 -3.65 3.47
CA VAL A 389 25.13 -3.69 3.60
C VAL A 389 24.70 -3.53 5.06
N ASN A 390 25.38 -4.22 5.99
CA ASN A 390 25.07 -4.13 7.40
C ASN A 390 25.28 -2.72 7.96
N GLU A 391 26.37 -2.05 7.59
CA GLU A 391 26.61 -0.67 8.01
C GLU A 391 25.59 0.31 7.39
N SER A 392 25.19 0.09 6.12
CA SER A 392 24.14 0.86 5.49
C SER A 392 22.81 0.70 6.22
N TYR A 393 22.40 -0.54 6.54
CA TYR A 393 21.16 -0.80 7.28
C TYR A 393 21.21 -0.23 8.70
N LYS A 394 22.33 -0.31 9.40
CA LYS A 394 22.50 0.38 10.70
C LYS A 394 22.25 1.89 10.59
N GLY A 395 22.79 2.50 9.53
CA GLY A 395 22.54 3.93 9.25
C GLY A 395 21.06 4.24 9.04
N PHE A 396 20.37 3.44 8.23
CA PHE A 396 18.93 3.62 7.95
C PHE A 396 18.05 3.40 9.18
N LEU A 397 18.49 2.58 10.11
CA LEU A 397 17.77 2.22 11.33
C LEU A 397 18.09 3.12 12.55
N ALA A 398 19.03 4.05 12.44
CA ALA A 398 19.54 4.83 13.57
C ALA A 398 18.42 5.53 14.37
N ASP A 399 17.39 6.01 13.70
CA ASP A 399 16.25 6.71 14.32
C ASP A 399 14.97 5.84 14.38
N GLN A 400 15.06 4.53 14.10
CA GLN A 400 13.92 3.61 13.98
C GLN A 400 13.81 2.68 15.20
N SER A 401 13.28 3.18 16.31
CA SER A 401 13.18 2.41 17.57
C SER A 401 12.17 1.27 17.57
N ASN A 402 11.34 1.15 16.53
CA ASN A 402 10.30 0.13 16.40
C ASN A 402 10.66 -0.96 15.39
N VAL A 403 11.90 -1.05 14.94
CA VAL A 403 12.34 -2.09 14.01
C VAL A 403 13.14 -3.14 14.77
N ILE A 404 12.71 -4.40 14.61
CA ILE A 404 13.42 -5.59 15.10
C ILE A 404 14.17 -6.18 13.91
N TRP A 405 15.48 -6.17 13.95
CA TRP A 405 16.32 -6.65 12.86
C TRP A 405 16.92 -8.02 13.16
N VAL A 406 16.67 -8.99 12.28
CA VAL A 406 17.19 -10.36 12.35
C VAL A 406 17.82 -10.75 11.02
N LYS A 407 18.71 -11.76 11.06
CA LYS A 407 19.43 -12.24 9.89
C LYS A 407 19.23 -13.72 9.66
N HIS A 408 18.82 -14.05 8.46
CA HIS A 408 18.79 -15.39 7.91
C HIS A 408 20.12 -15.66 7.19
N HIS A 409 20.88 -16.62 7.69
CA HIS A 409 22.07 -17.11 7.01
C HIS A 409 21.70 -18.20 6.01
N VAL A 410 21.76 -17.89 4.72
CA VAL A 410 21.34 -18.80 3.66
C VAL A 410 22.53 -19.37 2.89
N LYS A 411 22.35 -20.60 2.42
CA LYS A 411 23.38 -21.28 1.63
C LYS A 411 23.60 -20.56 0.29
N THR A 412 24.85 -20.23 -0.02
CA THR A 412 25.23 -19.68 -1.32
C THR A 412 25.40 -20.79 -2.36
N SER A 413 25.15 -20.48 -3.63
CA SER A 413 25.35 -21.39 -4.76
C SER A 413 26.82 -21.70 -5.06
N LEU A 414 27.76 -20.97 -4.46
CA LEU A 414 29.20 -21.05 -4.73
C LEU A 414 29.96 -22.07 -3.85
N GLY A 415 29.25 -22.96 -3.14
CA GLY A 415 29.87 -24.00 -2.34
C GLY A 415 30.49 -23.56 -1.01
N PHE A 416 30.38 -22.27 -0.65
CA PHE A 416 30.82 -21.81 0.67
C PHE A 416 29.90 -22.36 1.77
N VAL A 417 30.49 -22.88 2.82
CA VAL A 417 29.76 -23.39 3.99
C VAL A 417 29.72 -22.29 5.05
N ASP A 418 28.58 -21.63 5.16
CA ASP A 418 28.31 -20.68 6.23
C ASP A 418 27.96 -21.44 7.51
N GLN A 419 28.68 -21.18 8.61
CA GLN A 419 28.52 -21.89 9.88
C GLN A 419 27.21 -21.61 10.60
N PHE A 420 26.47 -20.58 10.18
CA PHE A 420 25.19 -20.16 10.78
C PHE A 420 23.97 -20.68 10.00
N VAL A 421 24.18 -21.30 8.85
CA VAL A 421 23.08 -21.91 8.08
C VAL A 421 22.50 -23.10 8.84
N THR A 422 21.21 -23.08 9.03
CA THR A 422 20.45 -24.13 9.72
C THR A 422 19.46 -24.82 8.78
N ASP A 423 18.92 -25.98 9.19
CA ASP A 423 17.96 -26.72 8.35
C ASP A 423 16.62 -26.01 8.18
N PHE A 424 16.21 -25.20 9.15
CA PHE A 424 14.96 -24.44 9.04
C PHE A 424 15.04 -23.32 8.00
N GLU A 425 16.23 -22.75 7.74
CA GLU A 425 16.44 -21.71 6.74
C GLU A 425 16.03 -22.14 5.33
N LYS A 426 16.12 -23.43 5.03
CA LYS A 426 15.68 -23.99 3.76
C LYS A 426 14.18 -23.74 3.48
N LYS A 427 13.38 -23.59 4.54
CA LYS A 427 11.95 -23.28 4.43
C LYS A 427 11.71 -21.81 4.08
N TYR A 428 12.50 -20.90 4.65
CA TYR A 428 12.37 -19.46 4.43
C TYR A 428 12.84 -19.00 3.05
N VAL A 429 13.55 -19.85 2.30
CA VAL A 429 13.86 -19.59 0.88
C VAL A 429 12.59 -19.33 0.03
N SER A 430 11.44 -19.87 0.45
CA SER A 430 10.15 -19.57 -0.21
C SER A 430 9.77 -18.10 -0.18
N LEU A 431 10.31 -17.31 0.75
CA LEU A 431 10.09 -15.85 0.82
C LEU A 431 10.66 -15.10 -0.40
N TYR A 432 11.61 -15.69 -1.13
CA TYR A 432 12.06 -15.15 -2.41
C TYR A 432 11.06 -15.30 -3.57
N GLY A 433 10.01 -16.11 -3.36
CA GLY A 433 8.98 -16.34 -4.38
C GLY A 433 9.41 -17.23 -5.55
N GLY A 434 10.68 -17.58 -5.65
CA GLY A 434 11.28 -18.42 -6.67
C GLY A 434 12.37 -19.35 -6.12
N ALA A 435 13.05 -20.07 -7.00
CA ALA A 435 14.11 -21.01 -6.63
C ALA A 435 15.48 -20.35 -6.40
N THR A 436 15.65 -19.11 -6.83
CA THR A 436 16.94 -18.39 -6.83
C THR A 436 16.99 -17.41 -5.68
N THR A 437 17.98 -17.55 -4.79
CA THR A 437 18.30 -16.56 -3.77
C THR A 437 19.24 -15.50 -4.34
N PHE A 438 19.18 -14.28 -3.80
CA PHE A 438 20.02 -13.16 -4.16
C PHE A 438 20.39 -12.32 -2.94
N PHE A 439 21.46 -11.54 -3.04
CA PHE A 439 21.93 -10.61 -2.00
C PHE A 439 22.21 -9.23 -2.59
N PRO A 440 22.02 -8.15 -1.81
CA PRO A 440 21.36 -8.12 -0.51
C PRO A 440 19.85 -8.33 -0.65
N ALA A 441 19.24 -9.04 0.28
CA ALA A 441 17.79 -9.23 0.30
C ALA A 441 17.22 -8.97 1.68
N ALA A 442 16.01 -8.40 1.71
CA ALA A 442 15.29 -8.11 2.95
C ALA A 442 13.78 -8.27 2.79
N CYS A 443 13.13 -8.67 3.90
CA CYS A 443 11.68 -8.59 4.07
C CYS A 443 11.37 -7.53 5.13
N PHE A 444 10.32 -6.75 4.88
CA PHE A 444 9.73 -5.83 5.86
C PHE A 444 8.34 -6.35 6.22
N ASP A 445 8.18 -6.93 7.41
CA ASP A 445 6.97 -7.64 7.86
C ASP A 445 6.42 -8.66 6.85
N ARG A 446 7.29 -9.23 6.00
CA ARG A 446 6.94 -10.14 4.89
C ARG A 446 5.84 -9.59 3.99
N MET A 447 5.80 -8.28 3.84
CA MET A 447 4.83 -7.62 2.98
C MET A 447 5.23 -7.71 1.52
N LYS A 448 4.21 -7.74 0.65
CA LYS A 448 4.37 -7.55 -0.79
C LYS A 448 3.98 -6.11 -1.14
N PHE A 449 4.85 -5.40 -1.84
CA PHE A 449 4.61 -4.03 -2.24
C PHE A 449 3.93 -3.92 -3.59
N LEU A 450 3.21 -2.84 -3.83
CA LEU A 450 2.51 -2.58 -5.09
C LEU A 450 3.50 -2.59 -6.26
N GLY A 451 3.15 -3.26 -7.35
CA GLY A 451 4.03 -3.42 -8.53
C GLY A 451 5.05 -4.57 -8.41
N MET A 452 5.15 -5.23 -7.25
CA MET A 452 6.10 -6.31 -6.96
C MET A 452 5.42 -7.63 -6.54
N GLN A 453 4.13 -7.79 -6.84
CA GLN A 453 3.31 -8.91 -6.34
C GLN A 453 3.71 -10.28 -6.89
N ASP A 454 4.33 -10.32 -8.05
CA ASP A 454 4.80 -11.58 -8.67
C ASP A 454 6.06 -12.14 -8.00
N GLN A 455 6.73 -11.33 -7.19
CA GLN A 455 7.88 -11.72 -6.39
C GLN A 455 7.42 -12.25 -5.03
N GLY A 456 8.33 -12.87 -4.30
CA GLY A 456 8.12 -13.14 -2.87
C GLY A 456 8.27 -11.85 -2.05
N PRO A 457 8.05 -11.90 -0.73
CA PRO A 457 8.26 -10.76 0.15
C PRO A 457 9.73 -10.41 0.42
N ALA A 458 10.69 -11.20 -0.08
CA ALA A 458 12.11 -10.86 -0.06
C ALA A 458 12.48 -10.06 -1.31
N TYR A 459 12.96 -8.85 -1.09
CA TYR A 459 13.31 -7.91 -2.16
C TYR A 459 14.80 -7.61 -2.17
N PHE A 460 15.32 -7.24 -3.36
CA PHE A 460 16.64 -6.68 -3.48
C PHE A 460 16.64 -5.25 -2.91
N VAL A 461 17.36 -5.03 -1.81
CA VAL A 461 17.39 -3.75 -1.10
C VAL A 461 18.85 -3.33 -0.88
N GLU A 462 19.36 -2.49 -1.77
CA GLU A 462 20.72 -1.97 -1.70
C GLU A 462 20.74 -0.46 -1.43
N SER A 463 19.72 0.27 -1.91
CA SER A 463 19.65 1.72 -1.78
C SER A 463 18.86 2.17 -0.56
N ASN A 464 19.26 3.31 0.03
CA ASN A 464 18.53 3.96 1.11
C ASN A 464 17.10 4.33 0.70
N VAL A 465 16.88 4.78 -0.54
CA VAL A 465 15.56 5.17 -1.04
C VAL A 465 14.60 4.00 -1.03
N ALA A 466 15.03 2.81 -1.51
CA ALA A 466 14.21 1.61 -1.46
C ALA A 466 13.92 1.19 -0.01
N PHE A 467 14.94 1.21 0.86
CA PHE A 467 14.82 0.85 2.26
C PHE A 467 13.82 1.76 3.00
N GLU A 468 14.02 3.08 2.89
CA GLU A 468 13.15 4.08 3.53
C GLU A 468 11.71 4.02 3.00
N THR A 469 11.54 3.82 1.69
CA THR A 469 10.21 3.69 1.08
C THR A 469 9.47 2.46 1.60
N MET A 470 10.13 1.29 1.62
CA MET A 470 9.51 0.05 2.10
C MET A 470 9.19 0.14 3.59
N LEU A 471 10.13 0.59 4.41
CA LEU A 471 9.92 0.77 5.85
C LEU A 471 8.84 1.82 6.14
N GLY A 472 8.84 2.93 5.40
CA GLY A 472 7.83 3.98 5.50
C GLY A 472 6.42 3.43 5.22
N ASN A 473 6.25 2.66 4.16
CA ASN A 473 4.97 2.03 3.83
C ASN A 473 4.48 1.07 4.92
N VAL A 474 5.37 0.26 5.49
CA VAL A 474 5.00 -0.67 6.57
C VAL A 474 4.62 0.07 7.84
N ASN A 475 5.33 1.15 8.18
CA ASN A 475 5.03 1.98 9.35
C ASN A 475 3.67 2.69 9.30
N LEU A 476 3.10 2.87 8.11
CA LEU A 476 1.75 3.44 7.94
C LEU A 476 0.63 2.44 8.28
N ILE A 477 0.94 1.14 8.33
CA ILE A 477 -0.05 0.11 8.61
C ILE A 477 -0.15 -0.06 10.13
N PRO A 478 -1.32 0.18 10.72
CA PRO A 478 -1.51 -0.01 12.15
C PRO A 478 -1.48 -1.49 12.54
N SER A 479 -1.35 -1.75 13.82
CA SER A 479 -1.47 -3.08 14.40
C SER A 479 -2.73 -3.20 15.26
N PHE A 480 -3.33 -4.39 15.24
CA PHE A 480 -4.43 -4.79 16.12
C PHE A 480 -4.00 -5.89 17.09
N ALA A 481 -2.71 -6.19 17.15
CA ALA A 481 -2.15 -7.18 18.05
C ALA A 481 -0.98 -6.58 18.85
N GLU A 482 -0.92 -6.92 20.13
CA GLU A 482 0.19 -6.64 21.02
C GLU A 482 0.77 -7.95 21.50
N LEU A 483 2.10 -8.09 21.44
CA LEU A 483 2.83 -9.25 21.93
C LEU A 483 3.60 -8.88 23.20
N ASN A 484 3.60 -9.81 24.17
CA ASN A 484 4.43 -9.74 25.35
C ASN A 484 5.27 -11.01 25.44
N VAL A 485 6.59 -10.86 25.35
CA VAL A 485 7.57 -11.95 25.29
C VAL A 485 8.39 -11.94 26.58
N ARG A 486 8.39 -13.03 27.32
CA ARG A 486 9.10 -13.17 28.62
C ARG A 486 10.02 -14.39 28.58
N PRO A 487 11.22 -14.24 28.02
CA PRO A 487 12.20 -15.31 28.03
C PRO A 487 13.01 -15.29 29.30
N LYS A 488 13.35 -16.46 29.83
CA LYS A 488 14.25 -16.64 30.96
C LYS A 488 15.13 -17.89 30.78
N HIS A 489 16.34 -17.83 31.26
CA HIS A 489 17.18 -19.01 31.43
C HIS A 489 16.83 -19.70 32.75
N ASN A 490 16.67 -21.02 32.71
CA ASN A 490 16.50 -21.86 33.86
C ASN A 490 17.82 -22.61 34.10
N GLU A 491 18.52 -22.29 35.17
CA GLU A 491 19.83 -22.88 35.50
C GLU A 491 19.73 -24.35 35.91
N ALA A 492 18.58 -24.78 36.45
CA ALA A 492 18.41 -26.12 36.97
C ALA A 492 18.49 -27.22 35.91
N ASP A 493 17.96 -26.94 34.73
CA ASP A 493 17.92 -27.85 33.58
C ASP A 493 18.62 -27.31 32.34
N ASN A 494 19.27 -26.15 32.48
CA ASN A 494 19.97 -25.42 31.42
C ASN A 494 19.10 -25.23 30.17
N THR A 495 17.88 -24.71 30.37
CA THR A 495 16.94 -24.42 29.29
C THR A 495 16.63 -22.91 29.22
N ILE A 496 16.29 -22.44 28.03
CA ILE A 496 15.62 -21.16 27.84
C ILE A 496 14.14 -21.44 27.67
N THR A 497 13.32 -20.85 28.54
CA THR A 497 11.86 -20.85 28.39
C THR A 497 11.38 -19.49 27.95
N ALA A 498 10.37 -19.43 27.09
CA ALA A 498 9.78 -18.18 26.63
C ALA A 498 8.25 -18.27 26.67
N LYS A 499 7.63 -17.46 27.53
CA LYS A 499 6.18 -17.28 27.52
C LYS A 499 5.82 -16.12 26.63
N VAL A 500 4.96 -16.36 25.63
CA VAL A 500 4.47 -15.36 24.71
C VAL A 500 2.98 -15.21 24.89
N ASN A 501 2.53 -14.00 25.22
CA ASN A 501 1.12 -13.65 25.27
C ASN A 501 0.81 -12.72 24.11
N VAL A 502 -0.30 -12.94 23.46
CA VAL A 502 -0.87 -12.12 22.38
C VAL A 502 -2.18 -11.53 22.89
N ASN A 503 -2.35 -10.24 22.81
CA ASN A 503 -3.61 -9.54 23.05
C ASN A 503 -4.03 -8.84 21.77
N THR A 504 -5.33 -8.89 21.41
CA THR A 504 -5.78 -8.32 20.16
C THR A 504 -6.93 -7.32 20.33
N GLN A 505 -7.05 -6.43 19.39
CA GLN A 505 -8.08 -5.40 19.32
C GLN A 505 -9.24 -5.81 18.39
N ALA A 506 -9.16 -7.01 17.82
CA ALA A 506 -10.22 -7.65 17.04
C ALA A 506 -10.13 -9.16 17.25
N ASN A 507 -11.22 -9.87 17.04
CA ASN A 507 -11.29 -11.33 17.16
C ASN A 507 -10.78 -12.08 15.92
N VAL A 508 -10.37 -11.33 14.91
CA VAL A 508 -9.71 -11.79 13.67
C VAL A 508 -8.74 -10.69 13.22
N MET A 509 -7.69 -11.04 12.48
CA MET A 509 -6.78 -10.04 11.91
C MET A 509 -7.17 -9.66 10.47
N PRO A 510 -6.80 -8.45 10.00
CA PRO A 510 -7.05 -8.04 8.61
C PRO A 510 -6.50 -9.06 7.62
N GLY A 511 -7.36 -9.56 6.71
CA GLY A 511 -6.97 -10.55 5.71
C GLY A 511 -6.49 -11.90 6.24
N GLN A 512 -6.83 -12.23 7.47
CA GLN A 512 -6.43 -13.51 8.09
C GLN A 512 -6.99 -14.72 7.33
N THR A 513 -6.11 -15.67 7.03
CA THR A 513 -6.46 -17.02 6.54
C THR A 513 -6.05 -18.11 7.54
N ASP A 514 -4.78 -18.16 7.93
CA ASP A 514 -4.25 -19.07 8.94
C ASP A 514 -3.30 -18.27 9.85
N LEU A 515 -3.77 -17.97 11.08
CA LEU A 515 -3.02 -17.15 12.04
C LEU A 515 -1.98 -17.98 12.77
N ARG A 516 -0.73 -17.53 12.72
CA ARG A 516 0.43 -18.22 13.27
C ARG A 516 1.23 -17.33 14.21
N LEU A 517 1.71 -17.90 15.29
CA LEU A 517 2.68 -17.31 16.22
C LEU A 517 4.03 -17.99 16.03
N THR A 518 4.99 -17.29 15.45
CA THR A 518 6.36 -17.74 15.29
C THR A 518 7.23 -17.17 16.41
N THR A 519 8.13 -17.97 16.93
CA THR A 519 9.05 -17.55 17.98
C THR A 519 10.45 -18.06 17.67
N TRP A 520 11.43 -17.15 17.65
CA TRP A 520 12.84 -17.43 17.37
C TRP A 520 13.73 -17.11 18.55
N LEU A 521 14.80 -17.85 18.68
CA LEU A 521 15.94 -17.53 19.52
C LEU A 521 17.03 -16.91 18.64
N VAL A 522 17.47 -15.72 19.00
CA VAL A 522 18.41 -14.90 18.22
C VAL A 522 19.62 -14.55 19.09
N GLU A 523 20.80 -14.58 18.51
CA GLU A 523 22.07 -14.24 19.16
C GLU A 523 22.72 -13.05 18.48
N ASP A 524 23.23 -12.13 19.29
CA ASP A 524 24.00 -10.96 18.86
C ASP A 524 25.47 -11.11 19.29
N GLY A 525 26.37 -10.33 18.69
CA GLY A 525 27.77 -10.23 19.12
C GLY A 525 28.60 -11.49 18.91
N ILE A 526 28.28 -12.31 17.89
CA ILE A 526 29.04 -13.52 17.59
C ILE A 526 30.29 -13.14 16.79
N VAL A 527 31.47 -13.47 17.30
CA VAL A 527 32.73 -13.24 16.61
C VAL A 527 32.95 -14.33 15.55
N SER A 528 33.14 -13.93 14.29
CA SER A 528 33.49 -14.81 13.19
C SER A 528 34.73 -14.32 12.45
N THR A 529 35.58 -15.24 11.97
CA THR A 529 36.73 -14.97 11.10
C THR A 529 36.50 -15.41 9.67
N GLU A 530 35.31 -15.93 9.37
CA GLU A 530 34.97 -16.54 8.07
C GLU A 530 34.23 -15.59 7.13
N GLN A 531 33.89 -14.36 7.59
CA GLN A 531 33.16 -13.38 6.77
C GLN A 531 34.01 -12.97 5.56
N LYS A 532 33.54 -13.28 4.37
CA LYS A 532 34.20 -12.85 3.12
C LYS A 532 34.13 -11.33 2.95
N GLY A 533 35.18 -10.74 2.40
CA GLY A 533 35.31 -9.29 2.22
C GLY A 533 35.85 -8.54 3.43
N VAL A 534 35.95 -9.18 4.58
CA VAL A 534 36.52 -8.61 5.81
C VAL A 534 37.81 -9.33 6.17
N SER A 535 38.81 -8.58 6.62
CA SER A 535 40.08 -9.14 7.13
C SER A 535 40.04 -9.15 8.66
N GLY A 536 40.13 -10.35 9.28
CA GLY A 536 40.13 -10.50 10.71
C GLY A 536 38.76 -10.82 11.29
N GLU A 537 38.52 -10.35 12.53
CA GLU A 537 37.26 -10.62 13.23
C GLU A 537 36.11 -9.75 12.72
N TYR A 538 34.95 -10.36 12.57
CA TYR A 538 33.70 -9.73 12.20
C TYR A 538 32.61 -10.07 13.23
N ILE A 539 31.82 -9.08 13.61
CA ILE A 539 30.73 -9.28 14.58
C ILE A 539 29.44 -9.56 13.83
N GLN A 540 28.91 -10.75 14.04
CA GLN A 540 27.60 -11.15 13.54
C GLN A 540 26.53 -10.84 14.61
N ASP A 541 25.58 -9.97 14.26
CA ASP A 541 24.42 -9.61 15.07
C ASP A 541 23.13 -10.12 14.41
N GLY A 542 22.13 -10.43 15.23
CA GLY A 542 20.80 -10.78 14.74
C GLY A 542 20.67 -12.18 14.17
N VAL A 543 21.61 -13.10 14.47
CA VAL A 543 21.65 -14.45 13.92
C VAL A 543 20.57 -15.32 14.55
N ILE A 544 19.67 -15.86 13.74
CA ILE A 544 18.62 -16.79 14.21
C ILE A 544 19.28 -18.15 14.51
N ARG A 545 19.28 -18.55 15.80
CA ARG A 545 19.90 -19.79 16.27
C ARG A 545 18.93 -20.96 16.30
N ALA A 546 17.67 -20.71 16.59
CA ALA A 546 16.65 -21.73 16.67
C ALA A 546 15.24 -21.16 16.44
N VAL A 547 14.36 -22.00 15.93
CA VAL A 547 12.93 -21.80 15.92
C VAL A 547 12.34 -22.52 17.13
N LEU A 548 11.66 -21.80 18.01
CA LEU A 548 11.05 -22.33 19.23
C LEU A 548 9.64 -22.87 19.00
N SER A 549 8.91 -22.33 18.01
CA SER A 549 7.62 -22.87 17.59
C SER A 549 7.79 -24.25 16.94
N GLU A 550 6.79 -25.13 17.07
CA GLU A 550 6.83 -26.50 16.53
C GLU A 550 6.96 -26.51 15.01
N ASP A 551 6.23 -25.62 14.34
CA ASP A 551 6.37 -25.37 12.89
C ASP A 551 7.25 -24.13 12.66
N VAL A 552 8.11 -24.17 11.64
CA VAL A 552 8.98 -23.05 11.25
C VAL A 552 8.19 -21.80 10.85
N TRP A 553 6.96 -22.00 10.36
CA TRP A 553 6.03 -20.91 10.03
C TRP A 553 5.15 -20.48 11.22
N GLY A 554 5.42 -21.00 12.41
CA GLY A 554 4.70 -20.70 13.64
C GLY A 554 3.57 -21.68 13.96
N ASP A 555 3.17 -21.68 15.21
CA ASP A 555 2.07 -22.47 15.72
C ASP A 555 0.74 -21.77 15.47
N LYS A 556 -0.30 -22.52 15.15
CA LYS A 556 -1.65 -21.98 15.05
C LYS A 556 -2.09 -21.38 16.39
N VAL A 557 -2.70 -20.21 16.30
CA VAL A 557 -3.30 -19.53 17.45
C VAL A 557 -4.72 -19.11 17.15
N ASP A 558 -5.56 -19.21 18.16
CA ASP A 558 -6.95 -18.73 18.15
C ASP A 558 -7.05 -17.46 19.01
N ILE A 559 -7.53 -16.39 18.39
CA ILE A 559 -7.74 -15.08 19.02
C ILE A 559 -9.22 -14.70 19.12
N SER A 560 -10.13 -15.65 18.96
CA SER A 560 -11.57 -15.42 19.06
C SER A 560 -11.99 -14.77 20.39
N ASN A 561 -11.19 -14.97 21.45
CA ASN A 561 -11.33 -14.34 22.75
C ASN A 561 -10.35 -13.19 23.00
N TYR A 562 -9.86 -12.55 21.93
CA TYR A 562 -8.92 -11.41 21.95
C TYR A 562 -7.58 -11.70 22.62
N SER A 563 -7.25 -12.96 22.83
CA SER A 563 -5.97 -13.34 23.43
C SER A 563 -5.57 -14.75 23.06
N ALA A 564 -4.25 -14.97 23.00
CA ALA A 564 -3.63 -16.27 22.91
C ALA A 564 -2.37 -16.30 23.76
N SER A 565 -1.95 -17.50 24.19
CA SER A 565 -0.70 -17.70 24.93
C SER A 565 -0.03 -18.98 24.51
N LYS A 566 1.29 -18.93 24.36
CA LYS A 566 2.16 -20.10 24.12
C LYS A 566 3.36 -20.04 25.05
N GLU A 567 3.87 -21.19 25.40
CA GLU A 567 5.10 -21.33 26.19
C GLU A 567 6.02 -22.30 25.45
N TYR A 568 7.25 -21.87 25.29
CA TYR A 568 8.30 -22.59 24.56
C TYR A 568 9.46 -22.90 25.49
N SER A 569 10.18 -23.97 25.21
CA SER A 569 11.41 -24.35 25.92
C SER A 569 12.41 -24.96 24.96
N ILE A 570 13.69 -24.60 25.14
CA ILE A 570 14.80 -25.17 24.38
C ILE A 570 16.01 -25.37 25.30
N ALA A 571 16.69 -26.50 25.14
CA ALA A 571 17.99 -26.70 25.81
C ALA A 571 19.03 -25.73 25.25
N VAL A 572 19.86 -25.18 26.14
CA VAL A 572 20.93 -24.26 25.76
C VAL A 572 22.07 -25.03 25.08
N ASP A 573 22.40 -24.63 23.85
CA ASP A 573 23.63 -25.14 23.23
C ASP A 573 24.85 -24.52 23.91
N PRO A 574 25.86 -25.29 24.28
CA PRO A 574 27.09 -24.79 24.92
C PRO A 574 27.85 -23.72 24.11
N LYS A 575 27.57 -23.64 22.82
CA LYS A 575 28.20 -22.66 21.93
C LYS A 575 27.53 -21.26 21.99
N TRP A 576 26.36 -21.14 22.62
CA TRP A 576 25.61 -19.90 22.68
C TRP A 576 26.07 -19.03 23.85
N ASN A 577 26.14 -17.73 23.59
CA ASN A 577 26.36 -16.76 24.65
C ASN A 577 25.03 -16.26 25.22
N LEU A 578 24.61 -16.81 26.36
CA LEU A 578 23.35 -16.48 27.01
C LEU A 578 23.13 -14.97 27.24
N ALA A 579 24.20 -14.23 27.52
CA ALA A 579 24.12 -12.79 27.76
C ALA A 579 23.71 -11.99 26.50
N ASN A 580 23.94 -12.57 25.34
CA ASN A 580 23.68 -11.97 24.05
C ASN A 580 22.41 -12.52 23.36
N MET A 581 21.66 -13.39 24.07
CA MET A 581 20.46 -14.01 23.52
C MET A 581 19.23 -13.15 23.73
N ARG A 582 18.40 -13.13 22.72
CA ARG A 582 17.05 -12.55 22.75
C ARG A 582 16.05 -13.47 22.06
N VAL A 583 14.80 -13.37 22.47
CA VAL A 583 13.69 -14.07 21.84
C VAL A 583 12.88 -13.06 21.01
N VAL A 584 12.65 -13.37 19.76
CA VAL A 584 11.82 -12.60 18.83
C VAL A 584 10.57 -13.41 18.54
N SER A 585 9.40 -12.82 18.78
CA SER A 585 8.11 -13.45 18.46
C SER A 585 7.29 -12.53 17.59
N PHE A 586 6.54 -13.10 16.65
CA PHE A 586 5.66 -12.35 15.77
C PHE A 586 4.40 -13.13 15.41
N LEU A 587 3.34 -12.38 15.23
CA LEU A 587 2.05 -12.87 14.77
C LEU A 587 1.94 -12.62 13.25
N SER A 588 1.64 -13.65 12.48
CA SER A 588 1.61 -13.57 11.02
C SER A 588 0.44 -14.33 10.41
N ASN A 589 0.06 -13.95 9.20
CA ASN A 589 -0.75 -14.78 8.33
C ASN A 589 0.11 -15.86 7.67
N TYR A 590 -0.46 -17.01 7.39
CA TYR A 590 0.20 -18.07 6.64
C TYR A 590 -0.71 -18.57 5.52
N ASP A 591 -0.44 -18.14 4.30
CA ASP A 591 -1.12 -18.59 3.10
C ASP A 591 -0.09 -18.89 2.01
N PRO A 592 0.47 -20.13 2.02
CA PRO A 592 1.49 -20.50 1.04
C PRO A 592 0.94 -20.60 -0.39
N SER A 593 -0.38 -20.81 -0.56
CA SER A 593 -1.01 -20.92 -1.88
C SER A 593 -0.97 -19.59 -2.62
N ASN A 594 -1.18 -18.49 -1.89
CA ASN A 594 -1.13 -17.13 -2.41
C ASN A 594 0.20 -16.41 -2.11
N LYS A 595 1.16 -17.11 -1.48
CA LYS A 595 2.45 -16.57 -1.03
C LYS A 595 2.27 -15.35 -0.11
N VAL A 596 1.28 -15.39 0.79
CA VAL A 596 1.00 -14.33 1.76
C VAL A 596 1.46 -14.77 3.14
N TYR A 597 2.47 -14.08 3.67
CA TYR A 597 3.11 -14.40 4.96
C TYR A 597 3.17 -13.16 5.87
N GLN A 598 2.38 -12.13 5.57
CA GLN A 598 2.41 -10.82 6.21
C GLN A 598 2.31 -10.92 7.73
N LEU A 599 3.14 -10.12 8.43
CA LEU A 599 3.08 -9.97 9.87
C LEU A 599 2.03 -8.94 10.28
N TYR A 600 1.46 -9.16 11.46
CA TYR A 600 0.56 -8.21 12.13
C TYR A 600 1.24 -7.39 13.20
N ASN A 601 2.15 -7.98 13.93
CA ASN A 601 3.06 -7.28 14.86
C ASN A 601 4.18 -8.23 15.30
N SER A 602 5.25 -7.64 15.85
CA SER A 602 6.39 -8.36 16.38
C SER A 602 6.83 -7.81 17.74
N ARG A 603 7.56 -8.61 18.50
CA ARG A 603 8.14 -8.21 19.78
C ARG A 603 9.40 -9.01 20.05
N GLU A 604 10.39 -8.32 20.64
CA GLU A 604 11.60 -8.98 21.15
C GLU A 604 11.81 -8.73 22.64
N SER A 605 12.54 -9.62 23.28
CA SER A 605 12.96 -9.46 24.65
C SER A 605 14.27 -10.25 24.89
N LYS A 606 15.21 -9.62 25.61
CA LYS A 606 16.46 -10.29 26.02
C LYS A 606 16.16 -11.43 26.99
N VAL A 607 16.90 -12.53 26.86
CA VAL A 607 16.83 -13.64 27.80
C VAL A 607 17.28 -13.17 29.16
N GLN A 608 16.39 -13.30 30.15
CA GLN A 608 16.75 -13.00 31.52
C GLN A 608 17.63 -14.12 32.06
N VAL A 609 18.89 -13.83 32.25
CA VAL A 609 19.83 -14.72 32.90
C VAL A 609 19.75 -14.44 34.41
N SER A 610 19.58 -15.49 35.19
CA SER A 610 19.57 -15.34 36.65
C SER A 610 20.88 -14.69 37.12
N ASN A 611 20.79 -13.54 37.72
CA ASN A 611 21.96 -12.87 38.28
C ASN A 611 22.31 -13.39 39.67
N GLY A 612 21.90 -14.62 39.98
CA GLY A 612 22.11 -15.20 41.31
C GLY A 612 21.21 -14.61 42.41
N ILE A 613 20.09 -13.95 42.02
CA ILE A 613 19.02 -13.57 42.96
C ILE A 613 17.92 -14.61 42.83
N SER A 614 17.89 -15.57 43.73
CA SER A 614 16.99 -16.74 43.63
C SER A 614 15.53 -16.44 43.94
N SER A 615 15.20 -15.35 44.62
CA SER A 615 13.81 -14.86 44.82
C SER A 615 13.78 -13.50 45.49
N ALA A 616 12.72 -12.71 45.27
CA ALA A 616 12.39 -11.57 46.11
C ALA A 616 11.71 -12.10 47.38
N VAL A 617 12.34 -11.93 48.53
CA VAL A 617 11.76 -12.35 49.81
C VAL A 617 10.72 -11.33 50.24
N LEU A 618 9.47 -11.78 50.36
CA LEU A 618 8.35 -10.93 50.75
C LEU A 618 8.31 -10.59 52.25
N ASN A 619 9.17 -11.23 53.07
CA ASN A 619 9.22 -11.01 54.51
C ASN A 619 10.59 -10.43 54.93
N PRO A 620 10.75 -9.12 54.91
CA PRO A 620 12.05 -8.45 55.15
C PRO A 620 12.64 -8.67 56.57
N GLY A 621 11.80 -8.98 57.54
CA GLY A 621 12.22 -9.10 58.92
C GLY A 621 13.12 -10.28 59.27
N SER A 622 13.38 -11.21 58.31
CA SER A 622 14.26 -12.36 58.53
C SER A 622 15.70 -12.17 57.97
N MET A 623 15.91 -11.17 57.12
CA MET A 623 17.20 -10.96 56.43
C MET A 623 17.80 -9.57 56.63
N VAL A 624 16.95 -8.55 56.85
CA VAL A 624 17.37 -7.17 57.04
C VAL A 624 16.55 -6.51 58.15
N THR A 625 17.14 -5.56 58.82
CA THR A 625 16.46 -4.63 59.73
C THR A 625 16.58 -3.21 59.16
N VAL A 626 15.58 -2.37 59.45
CA VAL A 626 15.58 -0.95 59.06
C VAL A 626 15.32 -0.13 60.31
N THR A 627 16.27 0.67 60.71
CA THR A 627 16.19 1.53 61.90
C THR A 627 16.71 2.92 61.55
N ASP A 628 15.91 3.93 61.75
CA ASP A 628 16.28 5.35 61.54
C ASP A 628 16.98 5.63 60.20
N GLY A 629 16.43 5.07 59.10
CA GLY A 629 16.98 5.23 57.77
C GLY A 629 18.20 4.38 57.46
N ASN A 630 18.63 3.50 58.39
CA ASN A 630 19.74 2.59 58.16
C ASN A 630 19.22 1.17 57.88
N VAL A 631 19.76 0.53 56.86
CA VAL A 631 19.48 -0.86 56.50
C VAL A 631 20.66 -1.72 56.87
N GLU A 632 20.43 -2.74 57.70
CA GLU A 632 21.45 -3.70 58.12
C GLU A 632 21.02 -5.12 57.80
N ALA A 633 21.94 -5.92 57.28
CA ALA A 633 21.72 -7.34 57.08
C ALA A 633 21.84 -8.07 58.44
N ILE A 634 20.93 -9.02 58.70
CA ILE A 634 20.84 -9.81 59.93
C ILE A 634 20.85 -11.30 59.65
N ASN A 635 20.93 -12.11 60.69
CA ASN A 635 20.88 -13.57 60.61
C ASN A 635 21.94 -14.23 59.68
N GLY A 636 23.17 -13.71 59.76
CA GLY A 636 24.30 -14.24 58.99
C GLY A 636 24.39 -13.76 57.54
N ASN A 637 23.48 -12.88 57.11
CA ASN A 637 23.55 -12.27 55.81
C ASN A 637 24.50 -11.05 55.79
N THR A 638 25.05 -10.77 54.64
CA THR A 638 25.84 -9.57 54.34
C THR A 638 25.11 -8.66 53.37
N LEU A 639 25.18 -7.35 53.56
CA LEU A 639 24.59 -6.37 52.68
C LEU A 639 25.45 -6.27 51.40
N VAL A 640 24.82 -6.52 50.26
CA VAL A 640 25.47 -6.49 48.93
C VAL A 640 25.18 -5.16 48.20
N GLY A 641 23.95 -4.65 48.32
CA GLY A 641 23.58 -3.41 47.66
C GLY A 641 22.21 -2.90 48.10
N VAL A 642 22.00 -1.61 47.98
CA VAL A 642 20.73 -0.92 48.24
C VAL A 642 20.42 -0.02 47.05
N HIS A 643 19.24 -0.16 46.43
CA HIS A 643 18.83 0.61 45.28
C HIS A 643 17.42 1.17 45.47
N ASP A 644 17.16 2.36 44.99
CA ASP A 644 15.78 2.84 44.86
C ASP A 644 15.09 2.19 43.65
N LEU A 645 13.81 2.47 43.45
CA LEU A 645 13.02 1.91 42.32
C LEU A 645 13.47 2.40 40.94
N SER A 646 14.31 3.47 40.90
CA SER A 646 14.92 3.93 39.64
C SER A 646 16.27 3.27 39.34
N GLY A 647 16.75 2.39 40.25
CA GLY A 647 18.03 1.71 40.12
C GLY A 647 19.23 2.49 40.67
N ARG A 648 19.02 3.66 41.28
CA ARG A 648 20.11 4.44 41.89
C ARG A 648 20.61 3.75 43.16
N SER A 649 21.93 3.60 43.29
CA SER A 649 22.59 2.92 44.41
C SER A 649 22.77 3.83 45.64
N PHE A 650 22.69 3.23 46.82
CA PHE A 650 22.89 3.86 48.14
C PHE A 650 23.79 3.01 49.01
N THR A 651 24.40 3.62 50.02
CA THR A 651 25.28 2.94 50.99
C THR A 651 24.49 2.13 52.02
N GLY A 652 23.19 2.24 52.07
CA GLY A 652 22.35 1.61 53.11
C GLY A 652 22.28 2.40 54.42
N LYS A 653 22.91 3.59 54.50
CA LYS A 653 22.89 4.47 55.69
C LYS A 653 22.22 5.79 55.36
N ASN A 654 21.47 6.34 56.34
CA ASN A 654 20.77 7.61 56.24
C ASN A 654 19.89 7.72 54.98
N LEU A 655 19.19 6.65 54.66
CA LEU A 655 18.33 6.60 53.48
C LEU A 655 17.18 7.58 53.64
N PRO A 656 16.85 8.37 52.62
CA PRO A 656 15.61 9.13 52.57
C PRO A 656 14.38 8.25 52.76
N LYS A 657 13.26 8.84 53.19
CA LYS A 657 11.97 8.13 53.19
C LYS A 657 11.65 7.64 51.79
N GLY A 658 11.31 6.35 51.64
CA GLY A 658 11.05 5.76 50.33
C GLY A 658 11.09 4.24 50.35
N MET A 659 10.88 3.67 49.16
CA MET A 659 11.00 2.23 48.91
C MET A 659 12.35 1.90 48.29
N TYR A 660 12.98 0.82 48.79
CA TYR A 660 14.29 0.36 48.35
C TYR A 660 14.27 -1.15 48.10
N ILE A 661 15.09 -1.58 47.19
CA ILE A 661 15.44 -2.97 46.96
C ILE A 661 16.82 -3.20 47.57
N VAL A 662 16.87 -4.04 48.58
CA VAL A 662 18.07 -4.39 49.30
C VAL A 662 18.52 -5.80 48.90
N THR A 663 19.73 -5.91 48.43
CA THR A 663 20.34 -7.20 48.09
C THR A 663 21.23 -7.64 49.21
N VAL A 664 21.02 -8.86 49.72
CA VAL A 664 21.83 -9.50 50.77
C VAL A 664 22.36 -10.85 50.26
N SER A 665 23.43 -11.32 50.90
CA SER A 665 24.01 -12.64 50.59
C SER A 665 24.30 -13.42 51.89
N ASP A 666 23.99 -14.70 51.90
CA ASP A 666 24.35 -15.66 52.95
C ASP A 666 25.72 -16.33 52.71
N GLY A 667 26.47 -15.88 51.68
CA GLY A 667 27.73 -16.46 51.24
C GLY A 667 27.58 -17.54 50.19
N LYS A 668 26.36 -18.08 49.92
CA LYS A 668 26.05 -19.05 48.90
C LYS A 668 25.11 -18.49 47.82
N GLN A 669 24.14 -17.72 48.27
CA GLN A 669 23.11 -17.15 47.38
C GLN A 669 22.91 -15.66 47.69
N LYS A 670 22.39 -14.94 46.71
CA LYS A 670 21.95 -13.54 46.88
C LYS A 670 20.43 -13.50 46.88
N SER A 671 19.87 -12.71 47.78
CA SER A 671 18.42 -12.49 47.89
C SER A 671 18.13 -11.01 47.84
N ALA A 672 17.03 -10.62 47.21
CA ALA A 672 16.55 -9.25 47.15
C ALA A 672 15.33 -9.08 48.06
N VAL A 673 15.38 -8.05 48.89
CA VAL A 673 14.35 -7.73 49.90
C VAL A 673 13.83 -6.34 49.59
N LYS A 674 12.53 -6.16 49.55
CA LYS A 674 11.88 -4.85 49.47
C LYS A 674 11.74 -4.28 50.87
N VAL A 675 12.29 -3.09 51.11
CA VAL A 675 12.17 -2.36 52.40
C VAL A 675 11.52 -1.00 52.20
N VAL A 676 10.89 -0.52 53.25
CA VAL A 676 10.30 0.84 53.32
C VAL A 676 10.95 1.58 54.45
N VAL A 677 11.62 2.70 54.13
CA VAL A 677 12.13 3.68 55.10
C VAL A 677 11.02 4.71 55.32
N LYS A 678 10.53 4.80 56.57
CA LYS A 678 9.39 5.66 56.95
C LYS A 678 9.83 7.05 57.42
#